data_3ff0d2d68aa710f4b8c68c7fbe2c098f
#
_entry.id   3ff0d2d68aa710f4b8c68c7fbe2c098f
#
_cell.length_a   1.000
_cell.length_b   1.000
_cell.length_c   1.000
_cell.angle_alpha   90.00
_cell.angle_beta   90.00
_cell.angle_gamma   90.00
#
_symmetry.space_group_name_H-M   'P 1'
#
loop_
_entity.id
_entity.type
_entity.pdbx_description
1 polymer ?
#
loop_
_entity_poly.entity_id
_entity_poly.type
_entity_poly.pdbx_seq_one_letter_code
_entity_poly.pdbx_strand_id
1 'polypeptide(L)'
;MSRSITSVPRRLAPAVFAAVAASSAWADSGLQVTVFRQGSLEPVAGAEVLVENPAIAYAARERTDARGQARFGALSTAGAYTVTVAEDPGHYGARAEGLVLRSNFQHSVTLSLVPRASTSETITVTAETGAAHLNGVNAEVSSTLDRQEIETIAVEGREVTRALYRLPGVVQATGFYPEAPNVSINGANALYSNYMVDGLDNNENFLGGQKFAAPAGFTQQVTVLTSNYSTEFGRTGNGIFNLTSRSGGNEIRGEVFYLTRPGPALDAQSPFAQRDLSGNSVKDGFARHQGGFALGGPLLENRTFFFVNAEITRDRKDNLLRSPELGVSDTVRGHNGFLYLSAKVDQRWSNRVTSSLRLNVGRVQIERQGGGLEGGASFPSAGNFQDRDSVLAAAKTFYAGEGFVSETTLQYSRFRWNYGRAVNSDSPQTVALGPSGETLAVLGHPGYVFDDLERTVQAQQKLAFRRGRHSVKVGADLISADFALFGGGNVNGNYTVELTQAQVDALRARGKGTSLDVEDIPGDARVVAYGVELQPKAFGRRQNLLGLYAEDLFSASSRLDLTLGLRYDYDNLSKGGAKRADADNLGVRLAANYKLDGRSVLRGGYGVFYEKVLYAYVSDALQQNSTARGYLDQLRQLIALGRLPADTDLARVTFDGNLGAGYVGVPYLNGPRSEEAQAQRETITAFERRILNPDGYPNPRTEQIAAGYQRKLGGRALVTVDLVHARTDGLPRLVDLNAPAPYAIDPSRVVVRTEAEANASRPVPILPGGARSVIVTENAGKARYSAASATFAKERGSERYALRLSYTLSKLRNDTDDINFRAEDANDFAREYAPSINDRRHVVNAIAWVYPARDLTLSLAGLLQSGQPINRIPDARIFGTTDLNGDGRSFGDAYVGNSDRWPGAPRNGDRLPWSSLFDLGVQYRVGVGRGQHLELRADVFNLFNHPNLSGYSNNATQSNQIQIGPPGGPLVGKNAGAPRQFQFGVAYVF
;
A
#
# COMPACT_ATOMS: atom_id res chain seq x y z
N MET A 1 -33.61 -17.09 -7.14
CA MET A 1 -33.71 -17.96 -8.35
C MET A 1 -32.30 -18.29 -8.84
N SER A 2 -31.91 -19.55 -8.70
CA SER A 2 -30.62 -20.02 -9.13
C SER A 2 -30.56 -20.09 -10.66
N ARG A 3 -29.72 -19.33 -11.30
CA ARG A 3 -29.25 -19.61 -12.67
C ARG A 3 -27.75 -19.86 -12.67
N SER A 4 -27.43 -21.08 -13.00
CA SER A 4 -26.10 -21.61 -13.24
C SER A 4 -25.39 -20.81 -14.33
N ILE A 5 -24.23 -20.23 -14.00
CA ILE A 5 -23.26 -19.74 -14.99
C ILE A 5 -22.35 -20.91 -15.33
N THR A 6 -22.75 -21.66 -16.36
CA THR A 6 -21.90 -22.62 -17.05
C THR A 6 -21.49 -22.03 -18.39
N SER A 7 -20.21 -21.79 -18.56
CA SER A 7 -19.35 -22.10 -19.72
C SER A 7 -18.11 -21.20 -19.75
N VAL A 8 -17.05 -21.65 -19.10
CA VAL A 8 -15.69 -21.24 -19.44
C VAL A 8 -15.16 -22.33 -20.37
N PRO A 9 -14.57 -22.01 -21.51
CA PRO A 9 -14.05 -23.03 -22.41
C PRO A 9 -12.90 -23.79 -21.72
N ARG A 10 -13.15 -25.06 -21.43
CA ARG A 10 -12.24 -26.02 -20.79
C ARG A 10 -10.94 -26.31 -21.55
N ARG A 11 -10.64 -25.54 -22.60
CA ARG A 11 -9.53 -25.84 -23.55
C ARG A 11 -8.25 -25.00 -23.32
N LEU A 12 -8.24 -24.01 -22.44
CA LEU A 12 -7.03 -23.18 -22.21
C LEU A 12 -6.17 -23.66 -21.04
N ALA A 13 -6.72 -24.31 -20.04
CA ALA A 13 -5.96 -24.75 -18.87
C ALA A 13 -4.88 -25.83 -19.16
N PRO A 14 -5.12 -26.86 -19.96
CA PRO A 14 -4.07 -27.87 -20.25
C PRO A 14 -3.00 -27.36 -21.22
N ALA A 15 -3.31 -26.41 -22.11
CA ALA A 15 -2.33 -25.90 -23.07
C ALA A 15 -1.30 -24.97 -22.44
N VAL A 16 -1.66 -24.21 -21.42
CA VAL A 16 -0.74 -23.34 -20.68
C VAL A 16 0.23 -24.19 -19.82
N PHE A 17 -0.25 -25.27 -19.20
CA PHE A 17 0.61 -26.18 -18.44
C PHE A 17 1.54 -27.02 -19.35
N ALA A 18 1.11 -27.37 -20.55
CA ALA A 18 1.92 -28.13 -21.49
C ALA A 18 3.01 -27.26 -22.16
N ALA A 19 2.77 -25.96 -22.37
CA ALA A 19 3.78 -25.04 -22.92
C ALA A 19 4.92 -24.77 -21.94
N VAL A 20 4.66 -24.82 -20.63
CA VAL A 20 5.69 -24.65 -19.57
C VAL A 20 6.63 -25.86 -19.50
N ALA A 21 6.19 -27.04 -19.89
CA ALA A 21 7.01 -28.25 -19.89
C ALA A 21 8.07 -28.33 -21.01
N ALA A 22 7.96 -27.46 -22.02
CA ALA A 22 8.82 -27.53 -23.21
C ALA A 22 9.88 -26.41 -23.32
N SER A 23 9.82 -25.36 -22.46
CA SER A 23 10.78 -24.25 -22.46
C SER A 23 11.63 -24.26 -21.19
N SER A 24 12.86 -24.53 -21.29
CA SER A 24 13.85 -24.52 -20.22
C SER A 24 14.23 -23.08 -19.84
N ALA A 25 14.27 -22.66 -18.61
CA ALA A 25 14.68 -21.69 -17.91
C ALA A 25 14.98 -20.86 -16.80
N TRP A 26 15.05 -19.98 -15.95
CA TRP A 26 15.75 -19.63 -14.90
C TRP A 26 16.17 -18.44 -14.11
N ALA A 27 16.72 -18.09 -13.13
CA ALA A 27 17.48 -17.24 -12.23
C ALA A 27 16.78 -16.43 -11.16
N ASP A 28 17.24 -16.46 -9.94
CA ASP A 28 16.66 -15.62 -8.88
C ASP A 28 17.58 -14.48 -8.39
N SER A 29 18.88 -14.69 -8.26
CA SER A 29 19.81 -13.68 -7.75
C SER A 29 21.16 -13.78 -8.41
N GLY A 30 21.87 -12.63 -8.49
CA GLY A 30 23.26 -12.58 -8.94
C GLY A 30 24.20 -12.21 -7.82
N LEU A 31 25.43 -12.73 -7.87
CA LEU A 31 26.52 -12.36 -6.96
C LEU A 31 27.77 -11.97 -7.76
N GLN A 32 28.25 -10.76 -7.53
CA GLN A 32 29.55 -10.30 -8.02
C GLN A 32 30.56 -10.34 -6.88
N VAL A 33 31.60 -11.14 -7.03
CA VAL A 33 32.75 -11.16 -6.11
C VAL A 33 33.85 -10.34 -6.71
N THR A 34 34.38 -9.36 -5.97
CA THR A 34 35.52 -8.55 -6.39
C THR A 34 36.69 -8.83 -5.48
N VAL A 35 37.86 -9.16 -6.05
CA VAL A 35 39.08 -9.53 -5.31
C VAL A 35 40.15 -8.50 -5.55
N PHE A 36 40.68 -7.92 -4.46
CA PHE A 36 41.75 -6.94 -4.44
C PHE A 36 42.96 -7.42 -3.61
N ARG A 37 44.13 -6.83 -3.80
CA ARG A 37 45.23 -6.94 -2.85
C ARG A 37 44.99 -6.03 -1.65
N GLN A 38 45.26 -6.52 -0.45
CA GLN A 38 45.13 -5.73 0.76
C GLN A 38 46.03 -4.48 0.72
N GLY A 39 45.45 -3.34 1.12
CA GLY A 39 46.19 -2.07 1.18
C GLY A 39 46.31 -1.35 -0.17
N SER A 40 45.99 -2.01 -1.27
CA SER A 40 45.91 -1.39 -2.60
C SER A 40 44.52 -1.70 -3.22
N LEU A 41 44.11 -0.94 -4.21
CA LEU A 41 42.93 -1.26 -5.02
C LEU A 41 43.33 -2.04 -6.29
N GLU A 42 44.49 -2.67 -6.29
CA GLU A 42 44.91 -3.50 -7.42
C GLU A 42 44.04 -4.76 -7.50
N PRO A 43 43.35 -4.98 -8.60
CA PRO A 43 42.52 -6.15 -8.80
C PRO A 43 43.38 -7.42 -8.97
N VAL A 44 42.93 -8.53 -8.41
CA VAL A 44 43.59 -9.83 -8.59
C VAL A 44 42.89 -10.56 -9.73
N ALA A 45 43.53 -10.64 -10.88
CA ALA A 45 43.04 -11.38 -12.05
C ALA A 45 43.38 -12.86 -11.94
N GLY A 46 42.50 -13.73 -12.43
CA GLY A 46 42.66 -15.20 -12.46
C GLY A 46 42.50 -15.91 -11.12
N ALA A 47 42.17 -15.22 -10.04
CA ALA A 47 41.92 -15.85 -8.76
C ALA A 47 40.68 -16.76 -8.85
N GLU A 48 40.78 -17.99 -8.32
CA GLU A 48 39.67 -18.92 -8.24
C GLU A 48 38.76 -18.53 -7.10
N VAL A 49 37.48 -18.35 -7.40
CA VAL A 49 36.42 -18.03 -6.46
C VAL A 49 35.45 -19.19 -6.41
N LEU A 50 35.24 -19.76 -5.23
CA LEU A 50 34.29 -20.81 -4.95
C LEU A 50 33.10 -20.21 -4.19
N VAL A 51 31.87 -20.46 -4.67
CA VAL A 51 30.62 -20.07 -4.00
C VAL A 51 29.86 -21.34 -3.66
N GLU A 52 29.55 -21.52 -2.39
CA GLU A 52 28.90 -22.71 -1.85
C GLU A 52 27.65 -22.35 -1.03
N ASN A 53 26.64 -23.20 -1.11
CA ASN A 53 25.47 -23.18 -0.22
C ASN A 53 25.14 -24.61 0.22
N PRO A 54 25.61 -25.04 1.40
CA PRO A 54 25.38 -26.40 1.88
C PRO A 54 23.89 -26.73 2.08
N ALA A 55 23.04 -25.75 2.43
CA ALA A 55 21.61 -25.97 2.66
C ALA A 55 20.89 -26.54 1.45
N ILE A 56 21.38 -26.26 0.25
CA ILE A 56 20.83 -26.75 -1.03
C ILE A 56 21.84 -27.53 -1.86
N ALA A 57 22.98 -27.93 -1.25
CA ALA A 57 24.09 -28.64 -1.91
C ALA A 57 24.59 -27.93 -3.21
N TYR A 58 24.64 -26.59 -3.21
CA TYR A 58 25.14 -25.81 -4.33
C TYR A 58 26.63 -25.55 -4.17
N ALA A 59 27.40 -25.72 -5.24
CA ALA A 59 28.79 -25.26 -5.35
C ALA A 59 29.09 -24.87 -6.79
N ALA A 60 29.67 -23.69 -6.98
CA ALA A 60 30.12 -23.20 -8.28
C ALA A 60 31.48 -22.51 -8.17
N ARG A 61 32.32 -22.61 -9.23
CA ARG A 61 33.63 -21.98 -9.29
C ARG A 61 33.72 -21.09 -10.51
N GLU A 62 34.29 -19.91 -10.33
CA GLU A 62 34.60 -18.94 -11.38
C GLU A 62 35.98 -18.35 -11.16
N ARG A 63 36.59 -17.85 -12.23
CA ARG A 63 37.86 -17.10 -12.11
C ARG A 63 37.62 -15.61 -12.29
N THR A 64 38.34 -14.80 -11.52
CA THR A 64 38.28 -13.35 -11.65
C THR A 64 38.87 -12.89 -12.99
N ASP A 65 38.20 -11.92 -13.59
CA ASP A 65 38.65 -11.23 -14.80
C ASP A 65 39.79 -10.26 -14.49
N ALA A 66 40.26 -9.53 -15.51
CA ALA A 66 41.34 -8.53 -15.38
C ALA A 66 41.04 -7.38 -14.39
N ARG A 67 39.82 -7.31 -13.85
CA ARG A 67 39.39 -6.36 -12.83
C ARG A 67 39.19 -7.00 -11.46
N GLY A 68 39.63 -8.24 -11.31
CA GLY A 68 39.39 -8.99 -10.09
C GLY A 68 37.92 -9.38 -9.84
N GLN A 69 37.07 -9.42 -10.86
CA GLN A 69 35.67 -9.72 -10.70
C GLN A 69 35.34 -11.14 -11.18
N ALA A 70 34.69 -11.90 -10.30
CA ALA A 70 34.00 -13.14 -10.63
C ALA A 70 32.49 -12.93 -10.41
N ARG A 71 31.62 -13.50 -11.27
CA ARG A 71 30.18 -13.30 -11.20
C ARG A 71 29.46 -14.63 -11.28
N PHE A 72 28.55 -14.82 -10.35
CA PHE A 72 27.69 -15.96 -10.26
C PHE A 72 26.25 -15.50 -10.50
N GLY A 73 25.60 -16.07 -11.47
CA GLY A 73 24.18 -15.89 -11.71
C GLY A 73 23.39 -17.07 -11.17
N ALA A 74 22.10 -16.94 -11.09
CA ALA A 74 21.30 -18.10 -10.81
C ALA A 74 21.36 -18.64 -9.38
N LEU A 75 21.55 -17.80 -8.43
CA LEU A 75 21.67 -18.21 -7.04
C LEU A 75 20.28 -18.22 -6.39
N SER A 76 19.94 -19.33 -5.72
CA SER A 76 18.71 -19.45 -4.95
C SER A 76 18.74 -18.52 -3.75
N THR A 77 17.59 -18.02 -3.33
CA THR A 77 17.43 -17.26 -2.08
C THR A 77 17.33 -18.14 -0.85
N ALA A 78 17.33 -19.48 -1.03
CA ALA A 78 17.30 -20.43 0.06
C ALA A 78 18.67 -20.60 0.72
N GLY A 79 18.73 -20.51 2.04
CA GLY A 79 19.94 -20.70 2.82
C GLY A 79 20.96 -19.55 2.70
N ALA A 80 22.16 -19.77 3.21
CA ALA A 80 23.25 -18.83 3.19
C ALA A 80 24.40 -19.35 2.35
N TYR A 81 25.10 -18.44 1.64
CA TYR A 81 26.24 -18.77 0.83
C TYR A 81 27.55 -18.47 1.55
N THR A 82 28.56 -19.24 1.20
CA THR A 82 29.96 -18.98 1.53
C THR A 82 30.73 -18.70 0.23
N VAL A 83 31.51 -17.65 0.23
CA VAL A 83 32.41 -17.28 -0.86
C VAL A 83 33.85 -17.49 -0.41
N THR A 84 34.58 -18.32 -1.10
CA THR A 84 35.98 -18.61 -0.79
C THR A 84 36.86 -18.24 -1.99
N VAL A 85 37.89 -17.44 -1.76
CA VAL A 85 38.96 -17.20 -2.74
C VAL A 85 40.18 -18.01 -2.32
N ALA A 86 40.67 -18.86 -3.22
CA ALA A 86 41.81 -19.72 -2.96
C ALA A 86 43.09 -18.86 -2.69
N GLU A 87 43.96 -19.40 -1.86
CA GLU A 87 45.30 -18.84 -1.66
C GLU A 87 46.17 -18.97 -2.94
N ASP A 88 47.10 -18.07 -3.06
CA ASP A 88 48.14 -18.12 -4.10
C ASP A 88 49.54 -18.07 -3.48
N PRO A 89 50.63 -18.25 -4.24
CA PRO A 89 52.03 -18.22 -3.71
C PRO A 89 52.40 -16.93 -2.98
N GLY A 90 51.75 -15.82 -3.27
CA GLY A 90 52.00 -14.50 -2.68
C GLY A 90 51.00 -14.06 -1.60
N HIS A 91 49.84 -14.72 -1.49
CA HIS A 91 48.75 -14.25 -0.65
C HIS A 91 48.02 -15.39 0.06
N TYR A 92 47.55 -15.12 1.27
CA TYR A 92 46.57 -15.96 1.96
C TYR A 92 45.21 -15.86 1.31
N GLY A 93 44.43 -16.97 1.34
CA GLY A 93 43.04 -16.99 0.87
C GLY A 93 42.14 -16.06 1.68
N ALA A 94 40.99 -15.77 1.13
CA ALA A 94 39.97 -14.96 1.78
C ALA A 94 38.60 -15.70 1.74
N ARG A 95 37.78 -15.54 2.78
CA ARG A 95 36.49 -16.21 2.87
C ARG A 95 35.45 -15.28 3.44
N ALA A 96 34.24 -15.31 2.85
CA ALA A 96 33.07 -14.62 3.34
C ALA A 96 31.96 -15.63 3.60
N GLU A 97 31.37 -15.62 4.76
CA GLU A 97 30.33 -16.58 5.18
C GLU A 97 29.01 -15.89 5.55
N GLY A 98 27.90 -16.61 5.47
CA GLY A 98 26.59 -16.16 5.90
C GLY A 98 25.87 -15.23 4.90
N LEU A 99 26.27 -15.24 3.61
CA LEU A 99 25.65 -14.40 2.60
C LEU A 99 24.26 -14.88 2.23
N VAL A 100 23.23 -14.16 2.66
CA VAL A 100 21.84 -14.41 2.26
C VAL A 100 21.49 -13.52 1.08
N LEU A 101 20.98 -14.11 0.00
CA LEU A 101 20.71 -13.39 -1.24
C LEU A 101 19.26 -12.91 -1.30
N ARG A 102 19.02 -11.77 -1.94
CA ARG A 102 17.71 -11.18 -2.19
C ARG A 102 17.20 -11.58 -3.56
N SER A 103 15.92 -11.86 -3.68
CA SER A 103 15.28 -12.18 -4.96
C SER A 103 15.37 -10.98 -5.91
N ASN A 104 15.69 -11.27 -7.16
CA ASN A 104 15.84 -10.27 -8.23
C ASN A 104 16.87 -9.16 -7.92
N PHE A 105 17.93 -9.48 -7.21
CA PHE A 105 18.95 -8.53 -6.81
C PHE A 105 20.35 -8.96 -7.19
N GLN A 106 21.20 -8.01 -7.60
CA GLN A 106 22.62 -8.23 -7.85
C GLN A 106 23.42 -7.90 -6.57
N HIS A 107 23.89 -8.93 -5.89
CA HIS A 107 24.73 -8.78 -4.71
C HIS A 107 26.18 -8.53 -5.07
N SER A 108 26.93 -7.89 -4.17
CA SER A 108 28.37 -7.74 -4.30
C SER A 108 29.09 -8.12 -3.02
N VAL A 109 30.19 -8.83 -3.17
CA VAL A 109 31.11 -9.14 -2.07
C VAL A 109 32.51 -8.71 -2.52
N THR A 110 33.18 -7.97 -1.66
CA THR A 110 34.59 -7.56 -1.90
C THR A 110 35.50 -8.28 -0.92
N LEU A 111 36.46 -9.03 -1.43
CA LEU A 111 37.46 -9.76 -0.65
C LEU A 111 38.84 -9.19 -0.93
N SER A 112 39.65 -9.07 0.11
CA SER A 112 41.03 -8.61 0.01
C SER A 112 41.97 -9.75 0.39
N LEU A 113 42.88 -10.11 -0.53
CA LEU A 113 43.93 -11.08 -0.28
C LEU A 113 45.07 -10.45 0.51
N VAL A 114 45.50 -11.12 1.56
CA VAL A 114 46.56 -10.64 2.46
C VAL A 114 47.91 -11.18 1.98
N PRO A 115 48.96 -10.32 1.80
CA PRO A 115 50.28 -10.79 1.45
C PRO A 115 50.87 -11.76 2.50
N ARG A 116 51.49 -12.84 2.08
CA ARG A 116 52.13 -13.81 2.98
C ARG A 116 53.27 -13.24 3.83
N ALA A 117 53.77 -12.04 3.50
CA ALA A 117 54.74 -11.32 4.31
C ALA A 117 54.13 -10.70 5.59
N SER A 118 52.78 -10.69 5.73
CA SER A 118 52.10 -10.28 6.96
C SER A 118 51.90 -11.50 7.86
N THR A 119 51.91 -11.31 9.19
CA THR A 119 51.76 -12.37 10.18
C THR A 119 50.34 -12.95 10.34
N SER A 120 49.50 -12.78 9.36
CA SER A 120 48.07 -13.20 9.45
C SER A 120 47.80 -14.39 8.52
N GLU A 121 47.22 -15.44 9.07
CA GLU A 121 46.68 -16.59 8.32
C GLU A 121 45.37 -16.19 7.62
N THR A 122 44.74 -17.12 6.90
CA THR A 122 43.47 -16.90 6.15
C THR A 122 42.50 -15.99 6.88
N ILE A 123 42.08 -14.89 6.25
CA ILE A 123 41.12 -13.97 6.80
C ILE A 123 39.69 -14.48 6.47
N THR A 124 38.99 -14.90 7.48
CA THR A 124 37.54 -15.16 7.37
C THR A 124 36.77 -13.88 7.66
N VAL A 125 36.05 -13.39 6.66
CA VAL A 125 35.12 -12.25 6.81
C VAL A 125 33.73 -12.82 6.85
N THR A 126 32.97 -12.53 7.90
CA THR A 126 31.53 -12.86 7.88
C THR A 126 30.89 -12.01 6.78
N ALA A 127 30.13 -12.63 5.90
CA ALA A 127 29.48 -11.89 4.81
C ALA A 127 28.57 -10.81 5.39
N GLU A 128 28.76 -9.61 4.96
CA GLU A 128 27.96 -8.47 5.36
C GLU A 128 26.70 -8.45 4.48
N THR A 129 25.65 -9.10 4.93
CA THR A 129 24.36 -9.22 4.21
C THR A 129 23.28 -8.29 4.75
N GLY A 130 23.51 -7.67 5.88
CA GLY A 130 22.58 -6.81 6.58
C GLY A 130 22.64 -5.34 6.14
N ALA A 131 22.17 -4.48 7.02
CA ALA A 131 22.05 -3.04 6.80
C ALA A 131 23.39 -2.30 6.61
N ALA A 132 24.53 -2.90 7.01
CA ALA A 132 25.87 -2.32 6.88
C ALA A 132 26.59 -2.72 5.57
N HIS A 133 25.87 -3.21 4.57
CA HIS A 133 26.44 -3.61 3.28
C HIS A 133 26.74 -2.41 2.36
N LEU A 134 27.97 -2.32 1.88
CA LEU A 134 28.38 -1.29 0.91
C LEU A 134 27.90 -1.69 -0.50
N ASN A 135 27.02 -0.89 -1.11
CA ASN A 135 26.61 -1.12 -2.50
C ASN A 135 27.70 -0.65 -3.49
N GLY A 136 28.52 -1.58 -3.93
CA GLY A 136 29.63 -1.30 -4.84
C GLY A 136 29.32 -1.60 -6.33
N VAL A 137 28.07 -1.87 -6.71
CA VAL A 137 27.73 -2.34 -8.06
C VAL A 137 26.83 -1.38 -8.83
N ASN A 138 25.77 -0.91 -8.21
CA ASN A 138 24.78 -0.04 -8.86
C ASN A 138 24.46 1.18 -7.99
N ALA A 139 23.68 2.11 -8.52
CA ALA A 139 23.28 3.33 -7.81
C ALA A 139 21.93 3.21 -7.10
N GLU A 140 21.38 2.02 -6.96
CA GLU A 140 20.10 1.78 -6.33
C GLU A 140 20.09 2.26 -4.88
N VAL A 141 19.02 2.95 -4.50
CA VAL A 141 18.72 3.29 -3.11
C VAL A 141 17.68 2.30 -2.60
N SER A 142 18.10 1.41 -1.73
CA SER A 142 17.27 0.35 -1.19
C SER A 142 17.57 0.08 0.27
N SER A 143 16.59 -0.49 0.97
CA SER A 143 16.69 -0.96 2.34
C SER A 143 16.03 -2.33 2.47
N THR A 144 16.60 -3.17 3.33
CA THR A 144 16.08 -4.53 3.54
C THR A 144 15.85 -4.77 5.02
N LEU A 145 14.76 -5.47 5.33
CA LEU A 145 14.56 -6.17 6.58
C LEU A 145 14.74 -7.67 6.31
N ASP A 146 15.71 -8.27 6.95
CA ASP A 146 15.94 -9.70 6.85
C ASP A 146 15.04 -10.48 7.84
N ARG A 147 15.07 -11.81 7.74
CA ARG A 147 14.26 -12.68 8.59
C ARG A 147 14.53 -12.45 10.08
N GLN A 148 15.79 -12.34 10.50
CA GLN A 148 16.14 -12.17 11.90
C GLN A 148 15.61 -10.83 12.43
N GLU A 149 15.71 -9.78 11.64
CA GLU A 149 15.17 -8.47 11.97
C GLU A 149 13.63 -8.54 12.10
N ILE A 150 12.93 -9.16 11.12
CA ILE A 150 11.47 -9.31 11.14
C ILE A 150 10.99 -10.12 12.36
N GLU A 151 11.71 -11.19 12.72
CA GLU A 151 11.34 -12.04 13.84
C GLU A 151 11.63 -11.43 15.21
N THR A 152 12.58 -10.52 15.32
CA THR A 152 13.01 -9.95 16.62
C THR A 152 12.39 -8.62 16.97
N ILE A 153 12.03 -7.78 15.99
CA ILE A 153 11.33 -6.52 16.26
C ILE A 153 9.87 -6.77 16.65
N ALA A 154 9.31 -5.88 17.46
CA ALA A 154 7.88 -5.91 17.76
C ALA A 154 7.09 -5.48 16.50
N VAL A 155 6.39 -6.42 15.88
CA VAL A 155 5.55 -6.17 14.70
C VAL A 155 4.11 -6.55 15.02
N GLU A 156 3.24 -5.55 14.98
CA GLU A 156 1.83 -5.75 15.27
C GLU A 156 1.20 -6.74 14.26
N GLY A 157 0.58 -7.79 14.78
CA GLY A 157 -0.11 -8.80 13.98
C GLY A 157 0.81 -9.67 13.12
N ARG A 158 2.13 -9.64 13.30
CA ARG A 158 3.14 -10.26 12.42
C ARG A 158 2.99 -9.83 10.95
N GLU A 159 2.35 -8.68 10.71
CA GLU A 159 2.16 -8.12 9.37
C GLU A 159 3.42 -7.37 8.94
N VAL A 160 4.15 -7.93 7.99
CA VAL A 160 5.49 -7.45 7.60
C VAL A 160 5.47 -6.01 7.08
N THR A 161 4.38 -5.57 6.45
CA THR A 161 4.23 -4.19 5.97
C THR A 161 4.29 -3.15 7.09
N ARG A 162 3.87 -3.49 8.30
CA ARG A 162 3.98 -2.60 9.46
C ARG A 162 5.42 -2.42 9.95
N ALA A 163 6.29 -3.39 9.68
CA ALA A 163 7.72 -3.28 9.97
C ALA A 163 8.41 -2.25 9.06
N LEU A 164 7.88 -2.00 7.86
CA LEU A 164 8.48 -1.13 6.85
C LEU A 164 8.60 0.34 7.28
N TYR A 165 7.73 0.80 8.20
CA TYR A 165 7.84 2.16 8.77
C TYR A 165 9.16 2.43 9.50
N ARG A 166 9.97 1.40 9.73
CA ARG A 166 11.28 1.51 10.38
C ARG A 166 12.42 1.68 9.38
N LEU A 167 12.11 1.68 8.07
CA LEU A 167 13.09 1.80 6.98
C LEU A 167 13.19 3.25 6.46
N PRO A 168 14.39 3.70 6.03
CA PRO A 168 14.58 5.02 5.45
C PRO A 168 13.67 5.26 4.24
N GLY A 169 13.13 6.47 4.12
CA GLY A 169 12.27 6.87 3.00
C GLY A 169 10.86 6.30 3.08
N VAL A 170 10.53 5.51 4.10
CA VAL A 170 9.18 4.99 4.34
C VAL A 170 8.51 5.82 5.41
N VAL A 171 7.31 6.29 5.13
CA VAL A 171 6.48 7.06 6.07
C VAL A 171 5.10 6.44 6.20
N GLN A 172 4.48 6.66 7.35
CA GLN A 172 3.07 6.34 7.51
C GLN A 172 2.27 7.40 6.76
N ALA A 173 1.67 6.99 5.65
CA ALA A 173 0.81 7.81 4.83
C ALA A 173 -0.59 7.93 5.45
N THR A 174 -1.32 8.93 4.97
CA THR A 174 -2.76 9.03 5.20
C THR A 174 -3.46 8.48 3.97
N GLY A 175 -4.19 7.39 4.14
CA GLY A 175 -5.05 6.85 3.11
C GLY A 175 -6.32 7.71 2.98
N PHE A 176 -6.96 7.73 1.82
CA PHE A 176 -8.18 8.51 1.62
C PHE A 176 -9.44 7.82 2.19
N TYR A 177 -9.33 6.59 2.66
CA TYR A 177 -10.32 5.85 3.44
C TYR A 177 -9.60 4.91 4.42
N PRO A 178 -10.26 4.40 5.46
CA PRO A 178 -9.58 3.65 6.54
C PRO A 178 -8.79 2.43 6.10
N GLU A 179 -9.22 1.75 5.05
CA GLU A 179 -8.60 0.53 4.51
C GLU A 179 -7.60 0.80 3.39
N ALA A 180 -7.41 2.05 2.98
CA ALA A 180 -6.45 2.40 1.94
C ALA A 180 -5.02 2.06 2.36
N PRO A 181 -4.13 1.77 1.41
CA PRO A 181 -2.72 1.59 1.69
C PRO A 181 -2.15 2.79 2.44
N ASN A 182 -1.46 2.55 3.54
CA ASN A 182 -0.91 3.60 4.41
C ASN A 182 0.63 3.58 4.50
N VAL A 183 1.29 2.75 3.72
CA VAL A 183 2.75 2.72 3.59
C VAL A 183 3.13 3.48 2.33
N SER A 184 3.83 4.59 2.50
CA SER A 184 4.28 5.44 1.40
C SER A 184 5.80 5.50 1.34
N ILE A 185 6.33 5.49 0.15
CA ILE A 185 7.75 5.75 -0.13
C ILE A 185 7.88 7.21 -0.55
N ASN A 186 8.84 7.91 0.04
CA ASN A 186 9.13 9.31 -0.27
C ASN A 186 7.91 10.24 -0.14
N GLY A 187 6.93 9.87 0.70
CA GLY A 187 5.70 10.63 0.89
C GLY A 187 4.70 10.59 -0.27
N ALA A 188 5.00 9.85 -1.35
CA ALA A 188 4.10 9.71 -2.48
C ALA A 188 2.77 9.07 -2.08
N ASN A 189 1.75 9.21 -2.91
CA ASN A 189 0.46 8.58 -2.65
C ASN A 189 0.61 7.06 -2.63
N ALA A 190 0.22 6.42 -1.52
CA ALA A 190 0.39 4.99 -1.30
C ALA A 190 -0.36 4.10 -2.32
N LEU A 191 -1.37 4.63 -3.01
CA LEU A 191 -2.10 3.93 -4.08
C LEU A 191 -1.20 3.55 -5.27
N TYR A 192 -0.07 4.23 -5.46
CA TYR A 192 0.89 3.98 -6.53
C TYR A 192 2.11 3.18 -6.08
N SER A 193 2.14 2.71 -4.83
CA SER A 193 3.18 1.79 -4.38
C SER A 193 3.04 0.43 -5.07
N ASN A 194 4.18 -0.20 -5.42
CA ASN A 194 4.16 -1.51 -6.07
C ASN A 194 4.56 -2.60 -5.07
N TYR A 195 3.62 -3.47 -4.73
CA TYR A 195 3.83 -4.61 -3.85
C TYR A 195 4.10 -5.87 -4.69
N MET A 196 5.19 -6.56 -4.37
CA MET A 196 5.61 -7.76 -5.10
C MET A 196 5.92 -8.90 -4.13
N VAL A 197 5.70 -10.13 -4.59
CA VAL A 197 6.17 -11.36 -3.94
C VAL A 197 7.03 -12.13 -4.93
N ASP A 198 8.31 -12.34 -4.60
CA ASP A 198 9.33 -12.95 -5.49
C ASP A 198 9.42 -12.28 -6.87
N GLY A 199 9.27 -10.95 -6.92
CA GLY A 199 9.32 -10.17 -8.16
C GLY A 199 8.02 -10.19 -8.98
N LEU A 200 6.95 -10.77 -8.48
CA LEU A 200 5.63 -10.86 -9.14
C LEU A 200 4.61 -9.93 -8.49
N ASP A 201 3.65 -9.49 -9.28
CA ASP A 201 2.60 -8.56 -8.88
C ASP A 201 1.75 -9.12 -7.73
N ASN A 202 1.62 -8.34 -6.68
CA ASN A 202 0.75 -8.59 -5.52
C ASN A 202 -0.19 -7.40 -5.27
N ASN A 203 -0.40 -6.54 -6.28
CA ASN A 203 -1.30 -5.41 -6.13
C ASN A 203 -2.72 -5.82 -6.52
N GLU A 204 -3.70 -5.45 -5.73
CA GLU A 204 -5.04 -5.28 -6.25
C GLU A 204 -5.06 -3.96 -7.04
N ASN A 205 -5.50 -4.02 -8.30
CA ASN A 205 -5.32 -2.90 -9.21
C ASN A 205 -6.51 -1.92 -9.20
N PHE A 206 -7.52 -2.17 -8.37
CA PHE A 206 -8.63 -1.24 -8.15
C PHE A 206 -8.12 0.01 -7.42
N LEU A 207 -7.49 -0.16 -6.24
CA LEU A 207 -7.00 0.94 -5.39
C LEU A 207 -5.53 0.80 -4.98
N GLY A 208 -4.78 -0.15 -5.54
CA GLY A 208 -3.34 -0.28 -5.34
C GLY A 208 -2.91 -0.94 -4.02
N GLY A 209 -3.82 -1.57 -3.29
CA GLY A 209 -3.49 -2.34 -2.10
C GLY A 209 -2.83 -3.68 -2.40
N GLN A 210 -2.63 -4.51 -1.37
CA GLN A 210 -2.10 -5.86 -1.52
C GLN A 210 -3.22 -6.88 -1.71
N LYS A 211 -3.07 -7.78 -2.69
CA LYS A 211 -3.92 -8.97 -2.82
C LYS A 211 -3.72 -9.93 -1.64
N PHE A 212 -2.47 -10.17 -1.29
CA PHE A 212 -2.07 -11.08 -0.23
C PHE A 212 -1.12 -10.38 0.74
N ALA A 213 -1.55 -10.18 1.98
CA ALA A 213 -0.72 -9.64 3.04
C ALA A 213 0.16 -10.76 3.60
N ALA A 214 1.40 -10.84 3.14
CA ALA A 214 2.30 -11.92 3.48
C ALA A 214 2.66 -11.92 4.97
N PRO A 215 2.45 -13.03 5.69
CA PRO A 215 2.78 -13.13 7.10
C PRO A 215 4.30 -13.29 7.31
N ALA A 216 4.76 -12.92 8.51
CA ALA A 216 6.19 -13.03 8.88
C ALA A 216 6.73 -14.48 8.74
N GLY A 217 5.93 -15.49 9.06
CA GLY A 217 6.33 -16.91 8.94
C GLY A 217 6.61 -17.37 7.50
N PHE A 218 6.04 -16.69 6.48
CA PHE A 218 6.31 -16.96 5.07
C PHE A 218 7.47 -16.14 4.51
N THR A 219 7.82 -15.04 5.18
CA THR A 219 8.74 -14.03 4.66
C THR A 219 10.19 -14.37 5.02
N GLN A 220 11.06 -14.46 4.02
CA GLN A 220 12.53 -14.54 4.21
C GLN A 220 13.11 -13.15 4.44
N GLN A 221 12.67 -12.17 3.63
CA GLN A 221 13.07 -10.77 3.75
C GLN A 221 12.16 -9.87 2.93
N VAL A 222 12.17 -8.57 3.25
CA VAL A 222 11.52 -7.54 2.44
C VAL A 222 12.53 -6.48 2.04
N THR A 223 12.58 -6.18 0.76
CA THR A 223 13.39 -5.10 0.20
C THR A 223 12.49 -3.97 -0.26
N VAL A 224 12.81 -2.77 0.18
CA VAL A 224 12.19 -1.53 -0.29
C VAL A 224 13.15 -0.83 -1.24
N LEU A 225 12.73 -0.63 -2.48
CA LEU A 225 13.46 0.09 -3.52
C LEU A 225 12.87 1.49 -3.61
N THR A 226 13.66 2.52 -3.31
CA THR A 226 13.15 3.90 -3.24
C THR A 226 13.57 4.76 -4.43
N SER A 227 14.75 4.51 -5.01
CA SER A 227 15.29 5.31 -6.13
C SER A 227 16.31 4.53 -6.96
N ASN A 228 16.48 4.93 -8.22
CA ASN A 228 17.48 4.38 -9.16
C ASN A 228 17.40 2.85 -9.34
N TYR A 229 16.25 2.24 -9.16
CA TYR A 229 16.09 0.80 -9.33
C TYR A 229 16.09 0.38 -10.80
N SER A 230 16.49 -0.89 -11.02
CA SER A 230 16.63 -1.51 -12.34
C SER A 230 15.40 -1.38 -13.23
N THR A 231 15.62 -1.34 -14.56
CA THR A 231 14.56 -1.27 -15.58
C THR A 231 13.61 -2.48 -15.60
N GLU A 232 13.98 -3.60 -14.98
CA GLU A 232 13.05 -4.72 -14.80
C GLU A 232 11.83 -4.37 -13.95
N PHE A 233 11.95 -3.36 -13.09
CA PHE A 233 10.88 -2.83 -12.29
C PHE A 233 10.23 -1.62 -12.96
N GLY A 234 8.92 -1.62 -13.10
CA GLY A 234 8.15 -0.56 -13.74
C GLY A 234 6.80 -0.32 -13.08
N ARG A 235 5.96 0.44 -13.77
CA ARG A 235 4.59 0.77 -13.37
C ARG A 235 4.47 1.55 -12.06
N THR A 236 5.57 2.11 -11.59
CA THR A 236 5.62 3.05 -10.49
C THR A 236 6.89 3.89 -10.54
N GLY A 237 6.81 5.16 -10.17
CA GLY A 237 7.94 6.03 -9.82
C GLY A 237 8.05 6.25 -8.31
N ASN A 238 7.16 5.64 -7.53
CA ASN A 238 7.00 5.90 -6.10
C ASN A 238 7.64 4.84 -5.21
N GLY A 239 8.24 3.80 -5.81
CA GLY A 239 9.00 2.76 -5.12
C GLY A 239 8.29 1.40 -5.03
N ILE A 240 9.04 0.41 -4.60
CA ILE A 240 8.68 -1.00 -4.67
C ILE A 240 8.92 -1.68 -3.33
N PHE A 241 7.95 -2.47 -2.90
CA PHE A 241 8.06 -3.42 -1.80
C PHE A 241 8.16 -4.83 -2.39
N ASN A 242 9.36 -5.41 -2.40
CA ASN A 242 9.56 -6.76 -2.90
C ASN A 242 9.82 -7.72 -1.74
N LEU A 243 8.89 -8.63 -1.50
CA LEU A 243 9.00 -9.69 -0.52
C LEU A 243 9.64 -10.91 -1.17
N THR A 244 10.64 -11.46 -0.52
CA THR A 244 11.22 -12.76 -0.86
C THR A 244 10.63 -13.84 0.04
N SER A 245 10.06 -14.89 -0.54
CA SER A 245 9.47 -15.99 0.19
C SER A 245 10.52 -16.95 0.76
N ARG A 246 10.17 -17.64 1.84
CA ARG A 246 10.99 -18.74 2.41
C ARG A 246 10.96 -19.96 1.49
N SER A 247 12.02 -20.74 1.58
CA SER A 247 12.19 -22.04 0.90
C SER A 247 12.64 -23.10 1.90
N GLY A 248 12.43 -24.37 1.57
CA GLY A 248 13.00 -25.50 2.30
C GLY A 248 14.49 -25.70 2.01
N GLY A 249 15.09 -26.65 2.69
CA GLY A 249 16.48 -27.06 2.52
C GLY A 249 16.63 -28.56 2.83
N ASN A 250 17.87 -29.03 3.00
CA ASN A 250 18.13 -30.43 3.31
C ASN A 250 17.84 -30.87 4.76
N GLU A 251 17.56 -29.90 5.63
CA GLU A 251 17.16 -30.15 7.01
C GLU A 251 15.70 -29.76 7.20
N ILE A 252 14.98 -30.59 7.96
CA ILE A 252 13.63 -30.22 8.40
C ILE A 252 13.78 -29.14 9.48
N ARG A 253 13.21 -27.98 9.23
CA ARG A 253 13.18 -26.86 10.16
C ARG A 253 11.78 -26.26 10.19
N GLY A 254 11.36 -25.91 11.39
CA GLY A 254 10.03 -25.33 11.54
C GLY A 254 9.87 -24.54 12.82
N GLU A 255 8.70 -23.92 12.91
CA GLU A 255 8.22 -23.26 14.10
C GLU A 255 6.73 -23.49 14.26
N VAL A 256 6.27 -23.60 15.50
CA VAL A 256 4.86 -23.48 15.87
C VAL A 256 4.77 -22.38 16.90
N PHE A 257 3.85 -21.43 16.72
CA PHE A 257 3.76 -20.30 17.61
C PHE A 257 2.34 -19.99 18.03
N TYR A 258 2.22 -19.30 19.15
CA TYR A 258 0.99 -18.67 19.61
C TYR A 258 1.31 -17.31 20.22
N LEU A 259 0.53 -16.29 19.82
CA LEU A 259 0.60 -14.92 20.35
C LEU A 259 -0.78 -14.50 20.89
N THR A 260 -0.78 -13.73 21.96
CA THR A 260 -2.00 -13.14 22.51
C THR A 260 -1.79 -11.70 22.91
N ARG A 261 -2.80 -10.87 22.64
CA ARG A 261 -2.97 -9.51 23.18
C ARG A 261 -4.18 -9.55 24.10
N PRO A 262 -3.99 -9.46 25.42
CA PRO A 262 -5.08 -9.57 26.39
C PRO A 262 -6.10 -8.42 26.30
N GLY A 263 -5.68 -7.27 25.74
CA GLY A 263 -6.54 -6.11 25.56
C GLY A 263 -6.74 -5.30 26.83
N PRO A 264 -7.97 -4.86 27.15
CA PRO A 264 -8.25 -3.87 28.18
C PRO A 264 -7.71 -4.17 29.57
N ALA A 265 -7.43 -5.43 29.86
CA ALA A 265 -6.86 -5.83 31.16
C ALA A 265 -5.47 -5.22 31.41
N LEU A 266 -4.65 -5.12 30.34
CA LEU A 266 -3.25 -4.64 30.42
C LEU A 266 -3.01 -3.36 29.63
N ASP A 267 -3.78 -3.12 28.56
CA ASP A 267 -3.58 -1.97 27.68
C ASP A 267 -3.82 -0.64 28.43
N ALA A 268 -3.09 0.37 28.01
CA ALA A 268 -3.33 1.72 28.51
C ALA A 268 -4.68 2.26 27.98
N GLN A 269 -5.20 3.26 28.64
CA GLN A 269 -6.38 3.97 28.19
C GLN A 269 -6.04 4.91 27.05
N SER A 270 -6.92 4.97 26.02
CA SER A 270 -6.81 6.00 24.99
C SER A 270 -6.99 7.39 25.63
N PRO A 271 -6.19 8.39 25.27
CA PRO A 271 -6.38 9.76 25.73
C PRO A 271 -7.71 10.38 25.26
N PHE A 272 -8.33 9.79 24.26
CA PHE A 272 -9.64 10.18 23.71
C PHE A 272 -10.75 9.19 24.09
N ALA A 273 -10.50 8.34 25.10
CA ALA A 273 -11.49 7.40 25.56
C ALA A 273 -12.79 8.13 25.96
N GLN A 274 -13.89 7.64 25.43
CA GLN A 274 -15.22 8.14 25.74
C GLN A 274 -15.59 7.76 27.19
N ARG A 275 -16.58 8.45 27.72
CA ARG A 275 -17.21 8.12 28.99
C ARG A 275 -18.50 7.38 28.76
N ASP A 276 -18.79 6.41 29.63
CA ASP A 276 -20.12 5.79 29.69
C ASP A 276 -21.18 6.78 30.22
N LEU A 277 -22.44 6.36 30.29
CA LEU A 277 -23.52 7.20 30.83
C LEU A 277 -23.32 7.57 32.32
N SER A 278 -22.53 6.79 33.04
CA SER A 278 -22.17 7.07 34.45
C SER A 278 -20.96 7.98 34.59
N GLY A 279 -20.35 8.41 33.48
CA GLY A 279 -19.17 9.26 33.46
C GLY A 279 -17.84 8.53 33.61
N ASN A 280 -17.80 7.19 33.62
CA ASN A 280 -16.57 6.42 33.72
C ASN A 280 -15.90 6.33 32.36
N SER A 281 -14.57 6.36 32.36
CA SER A 281 -13.78 6.19 31.15
C SER A 281 -13.83 4.75 30.65
N VAL A 282 -14.10 4.59 29.34
CA VAL A 282 -14.15 3.28 28.67
C VAL A 282 -12.80 3.02 28.01
N LYS A 283 -12.19 1.87 28.28
CA LYS A 283 -10.97 1.40 27.59
C LYS A 283 -11.32 0.80 26.23
N ASP A 284 -10.35 0.87 25.30
CA ASP A 284 -10.39 0.11 24.05
C ASP A 284 -10.55 -1.39 24.36
N GLY A 285 -11.55 -2.00 23.78
CA GLY A 285 -11.91 -3.43 23.95
C GLY A 285 -11.15 -4.38 23.04
N PHE A 286 -10.06 -3.97 22.39
CA PHE A 286 -9.33 -4.80 21.43
C PHE A 286 -8.53 -5.90 22.11
N ALA A 287 -8.78 -7.17 21.73
CA ALA A 287 -7.99 -8.34 22.09
C ALA A 287 -7.70 -9.18 20.85
N ARG A 288 -6.56 -9.87 20.83
CA ARG A 288 -6.11 -10.69 19.69
C ARG A 288 -5.57 -12.03 20.15
N HIS A 289 -5.90 -13.07 19.38
CA HIS A 289 -5.28 -14.38 19.43
C HIS A 289 -4.75 -14.71 18.03
N GLN A 290 -3.48 -15.09 17.95
CA GLN A 290 -2.84 -15.46 16.69
C GLN A 290 -2.01 -16.72 16.89
N GLY A 291 -2.12 -17.67 15.97
CA GLY A 291 -1.31 -18.88 16.00
C GLY A 291 -1.00 -19.37 14.60
N GLY A 292 0.00 -20.18 14.49
CA GLY A 292 0.39 -20.71 13.20
C GLY A 292 1.62 -21.61 13.28
N PHE A 293 2.04 -22.04 12.11
CA PHE A 293 3.26 -22.80 11.93
C PHE A 293 3.95 -22.47 10.62
N ALA A 294 5.25 -22.72 10.57
CA ALA A 294 6.04 -22.74 9.35
C ALA A 294 6.92 -24.00 9.37
N LEU A 295 6.99 -24.69 8.25
CA LEU A 295 7.74 -25.94 8.12
C LEU A 295 8.40 -26.00 6.75
N GLY A 296 9.68 -26.31 6.69
CA GLY A 296 10.41 -26.54 5.45
C GLY A 296 11.39 -27.69 5.59
N GLY A 297 11.68 -28.35 4.45
CA GLY A 297 12.60 -29.47 4.44
C GLY A 297 12.73 -30.10 3.06
N PRO A 298 13.45 -31.23 2.94
CA PRO A 298 13.57 -31.96 1.70
C PRO A 298 12.36 -32.90 1.49
N LEU A 299 11.82 -32.92 0.26
CA LEU A 299 11.04 -34.05 -0.24
C LEU A 299 11.97 -35.10 -0.85
N LEU A 300 13.02 -34.61 -1.53
CA LEU A 300 14.14 -35.39 -2.02
C LEU A 300 15.42 -34.60 -1.71
N GLU A 301 16.32 -35.19 -0.94
CA GLU A 301 17.57 -34.55 -0.57
C GLU A 301 18.33 -34.02 -1.78
N ASN A 302 18.87 -32.82 -1.67
CA ASN A 302 19.62 -32.13 -2.71
C ASN A 302 18.85 -31.82 -4.00
N ARG A 303 17.54 -32.15 -4.06
CA ARG A 303 16.76 -32.01 -5.30
C ARG A 303 15.45 -31.27 -5.14
N THR A 304 14.60 -31.71 -4.21
CA THR A 304 13.25 -31.19 -4.07
C THR A 304 13.02 -30.74 -2.66
N PHE A 305 12.70 -29.47 -2.50
CA PHE A 305 12.48 -28.86 -1.20
C PHE A 305 11.05 -28.34 -1.12
N PHE A 306 10.47 -28.41 0.06
CA PHE A 306 9.16 -27.82 0.32
C PHE A 306 9.23 -26.79 1.44
N PHE A 307 8.31 -25.86 1.40
CA PHE A 307 8.04 -24.93 2.48
C PHE A 307 6.52 -24.71 2.59
N VAL A 308 5.98 -24.79 3.79
CA VAL A 308 4.57 -24.51 4.09
C VAL A 308 4.46 -23.58 5.30
N ASN A 309 3.48 -22.68 5.25
CA ASN A 309 3.15 -21.77 6.35
C ASN A 309 1.64 -21.64 6.46
N ALA A 310 1.13 -21.60 7.68
CA ALA A 310 -0.25 -21.26 7.98
C ALA A 310 -0.30 -20.36 9.19
N GLU A 311 -1.01 -19.25 9.08
CA GLU A 311 -1.27 -18.31 10.18
C GLU A 311 -2.75 -17.98 10.26
N ILE A 312 -3.31 -18.04 11.46
CA ILE A 312 -4.67 -17.66 11.76
C ILE A 312 -4.68 -16.59 12.86
N THR A 313 -5.45 -15.54 12.64
CA THR A 313 -5.66 -14.48 13.63
C THR A 313 -7.15 -14.31 13.90
N ARG A 314 -7.50 -14.12 15.17
CA ARG A 314 -8.83 -13.76 15.63
C ARG A 314 -8.73 -12.54 16.52
N ASP A 315 -9.44 -11.48 16.13
CA ASP A 315 -9.58 -10.27 16.94
C ASP A 315 -10.98 -10.20 17.52
N ARG A 316 -11.06 -9.75 18.76
CA ARG A 316 -12.29 -9.24 19.35
C ARG A 316 -12.10 -7.73 19.49
N LYS A 317 -13.06 -6.98 19.04
CA LYS A 317 -13.10 -5.52 19.23
C LYS A 317 -14.47 -5.12 19.75
N ASP A 318 -14.47 -4.44 20.88
CA ASP A 318 -15.68 -3.97 21.53
C ASP A 318 -15.77 -2.45 21.29
N ASN A 319 -16.81 -2.01 20.59
CA ASN A 319 -17.11 -0.60 20.35
C ASN A 319 -18.16 -0.11 21.33
N LEU A 320 -18.14 1.17 21.66
CA LEU A 320 -19.20 1.82 22.42
C LEU A 320 -20.32 2.29 21.48
N LEU A 321 -21.52 1.74 21.64
CA LEU A 321 -22.74 2.25 21.04
C LEU A 321 -23.32 3.30 22.01
N ARG A 322 -23.44 4.54 21.53
CA ARG A 322 -23.85 5.65 22.38
C ARG A 322 -24.94 6.49 21.74
N SER A 323 -26.10 6.48 22.36
CA SER A 323 -27.24 7.35 22.09
C SER A 323 -27.94 7.71 23.41
N PRO A 324 -27.44 8.75 24.11
CA PRO A 324 -27.93 9.11 25.45
C PRO A 324 -29.41 9.48 25.47
N GLU A 325 -29.87 10.10 24.41
CA GLU A 325 -31.27 10.51 24.23
C GLU A 325 -32.23 9.30 24.20
N LEU A 326 -31.77 8.19 23.59
CA LEU A 326 -32.47 6.90 23.58
C LEU A 326 -32.16 6.04 24.81
N GLY A 327 -31.33 6.53 25.74
CA GLY A 327 -30.91 5.78 26.93
C GLY A 327 -29.97 4.61 26.62
N VAL A 328 -29.27 4.66 25.50
CA VAL A 328 -28.35 3.60 25.07
C VAL A 328 -26.89 4.02 25.29
N SER A 329 -26.19 3.21 26.08
CA SER A 329 -24.73 3.28 26.22
C SER A 329 -24.24 1.88 26.55
N ASP A 330 -24.01 1.11 25.49
CA ASP A 330 -23.70 -0.30 25.57
C ASP A 330 -22.45 -0.66 24.74
N THR A 331 -21.83 -1.76 25.10
CA THR A 331 -20.71 -2.34 24.32
C THR A 331 -21.26 -3.27 23.25
N VAL A 332 -20.99 -2.95 21.98
CA VAL A 332 -21.25 -3.84 20.85
C VAL A 332 -19.98 -4.55 20.44
N ARG A 333 -20.04 -5.90 20.43
CA ARG A 333 -18.89 -6.75 20.15
C ARG A 333 -18.81 -7.12 18.69
N GLY A 334 -17.61 -7.03 18.11
CA GLY A 334 -17.32 -7.47 16.77
C GLY A 334 -16.04 -8.31 16.71
N HIS A 335 -15.88 -9.03 15.61
CA HIS A 335 -14.75 -9.93 15.39
C HIS A 335 -14.09 -9.67 14.06
N ASN A 336 -12.76 -9.77 14.01
CA ASN A 336 -12.03 -9.90 12.75
C ASN A 336 -11.39 -11.28 12.67
N GLY A 337 -11.33 -11.81 11.46
CA GLY A 337 -10.67 -13.07 11.15
C GLY A 337 -9.69 -12.93 10.01
N PHE A 338 -8.48 -13.48 10.18
CA PHE A 338 -7.46 -13.51 9.14
C PHE A 338 -6.93 -14.93 9.03
N LEU A 339 -6.85 -15.44 7.82
CA LEU A 339 -6.26 -16.74 7.50
C LEU A 339 -5.31 -16.55 6.32
N TYR A 340 -4.06 -16.94 6.50
CA TYR A 340 -3.05 -16.96 5.46
C TYR A 340 -2.42 -18.33 5.36
N LEU A 341 -2.44 -18.91 4.17
CA LEU A 341 -1.81 -20.18 3.83
C LEU A 341 -0.80 -19.95 2.72
N SER A 342 0.36 -20.52 2.83
CA SER A 342 1.41 -20.44 1.81
C SER A 342 2.09 -21.78 1.65
N ALA A 343 2.34 -22.17 0.41
CA ALA A 343 3.11 -23.37 0.07
C ALA A 343 4.07 -23.05 -1.08
N LYS A 344 5.26 -23.57 -1.00
CA LYS A 344 6.28 -23.49 -2.04
C LYS A 344 6.98 -24.81 -2.22
N VAL A 345 7.26 -25.19 -3.45
CA VAL A 345 8.09 -26.33 -3.81
C VAL A 345 9.17 -25.84 -4.75
N ASP A 346 10.42 -26.10 -4.38
CA ASP A 346 11.60 -25.80 -5.19
C ASP A 346 12.19 -27.10 -5.72
N GLN A 347 12.39 -27.19 -7.03
CA GLN A 347 12.93 -28.36 -7.70
C GLN A 347 14.24 -28.02 -8.39
N ARG A 348 15.29 -28.72 -8.06
CA ARG A 348 16.58 -28.70 -8.77
C ARG A 348 16.63 -29.87 -9.75
N TRP A 349 16.53 -29.57 -11.04
CA TRP A 349 16.64 -30.59 -12.10
C TRP A 349 18.09 -30.93 -12.42
N SER A 350 18.95 -29.92 -12.39
CA SER A 350 20.39 -30.01 -12.60
C SER A 350 21.09 -28.81 -11.96
N ASN A 351 22.42 -28.74 -12.09
CA ASN A 351 23.18 -27.57 -11.66
C ASN A 351 22.88 -26.30 -12.48
N ARG A 352 22.18 -26.48 -13.62
CA ARG A 352 21.82 -25.36 -14.51
C ARG A 352 20.32 -25.07 -14.54
N VAL A 353 19.48 -25.95 -14.00
CA VAL A 353 18.01 -25.83 -14.08
C VAL A 353 17.36 -25.96 -12.73
N THR A 354 16.61 -24.96 -12.33
CA THR A 354 15.74 -25.01 -11.15
C THR A 354 14.33 -24.53 -11.50
N SER A 355 13.35 -24.99 -10.76
CA SER A 355 11.97 -24.50 -10.89
C SER A 355 11.37 -24.33 -9.50
N SER A 356 10.42 -23.43 -9.35
CA SER A 356 9.62 -23.30 -8.15
C SER A 356 8.14 -23.16 -8.47
N LEU A 357 7.32 -23.74 -7.60
CA LEU A 357 5.87 -23.54 -7.57
C LEU A 357 5.50 -22.90 -6.23
N ARG A 358 4.67 -21.88 -6.27
CA ARG A 358 4.21 -21.16 -5.09
C ARG A 358 2.69 -20.99 -5.13
N LEU A 359 2.05 -21.25 -4.00
CA LEU A 359 0.63 -20.99 -3.77
C LEU A 359 0.48 -20.16 -2.50
N ASN A 360 -0.27 -19.07 -2.61
CA ASN A 360 -0.69 -18.26 -1.47
C ASN A 360 -2.21 -18.13 -1.47
N VAL A 361 -2.82 -18.31 -0.31
CA VAL A 361 -4.26 -18.15 -0.10
C VAL A 361 -4.46 -17.26 1.11
N GLY A 362 -5.22 -16.19 0.94
CA GLY A 362 -5.60 -15.27 2.00
C GLY A 362 -7.10 -15.15 2.12
N ARG A 363 -7.59 -15.13 3.35
CA ARG A 363 -8.98 -14.79 3.67
C ARG A 363 -8.99 -13.81 4.83
N VAL A 364 -9.63 -12.67 4.62
CA VAL A 364 -9.76 -11.60 5.62
C VAL A 364 -11.23 -11.26 5.76
N GLN A 365 -11.70 -11.25 7.01
CA GLN A 365 -13.05 -10.81 7.36
C GLN A 365 -12.94 -9.75 8.45
N ILE A 366 -13.52 -8.58 8.20
CA ILE A 366 -13.58 -7.47 9.15
C ILE A 366 -15.05 -7.16 9.40
N GLU A 367 -15.49 -7.37 10.63
CA GLU A 367 -16.83 -7.02 11.06
C GLU A 367 -16.91 -5.54 11.44
N ARG A 368 -17.97 -4.87 10.99
CA ARG A 368 -18.32 -3.51 11.39
C ARG A 368 -19.61 -3.60 12.18
N GLN A 369 -19.45 -3.91 13.46
CA GLN A 369 -20.54 -4.25 14.39
C GLN A 369 -21.40 -3.07 14.84
N GLY A 370 -21.10 -1.85 14.38
CA GLY A 370 -21.70 -0.62 14.89
C GLY A 370 -20.92 0.02 16.04
N GLY A 371 -21.49 1.06 16.65
CA GLY A 371 -20.81 1.88 17.65
C GLY A 371 -19.55 2.55 17.11
N GLY A 372 -18.62 2.89 17.97
CA GLY A 372 -17.29 3.43 17.65
C GLY A 372 -16.35 3.33 18.84
N LEU A 373 -15.04 3.44 18.61
CA LEU A 373 -14.05 3.46 19.70
C LEU A 373 -14.31 4.60 20.69
N GLU A 374 -14.76 5.72 20.17
CA GLU A 374 -15.08 6.93 20.94
C GLU A 374 -16.59 7.13 21.13
N GLY A 375 -17.37 6.08 20.89
CA GLY A 375 -18.84 6.13 20.83
C GLY A 375 -19.34 6.44 19.42
N GLY A 376 -20.49 5.83 19.07
CA GLY A 376 -21.15 6.05 17.78
C GLY A 376 -22.61 5.65 17.86
N ALA A 377 -23.48 6.26 17.03
CA ALA A 377 -24.90 6.00 16.96
C ALA A 377 -25.27 4.95 15.89
N SER A 378 -24.32 4.23 15.31
CA SER A 378 -24.60 3.13 14.38
C SER A 378 -24.94 1.87 15.17
N PHE A 379 -26.14 1.37 15.00
CA PHE A 379 -26.62 0.18 15.68
C PHE A 379 -26.18 -1.10 14.97
N PRO A 380 -26.16 -2.26 15.67
CA PRO A 380 -25.76 -3.54 15.05
C PRO A 380 -26.60 -3.94 13.85
N SER A 381 -27.86 -3.53 13.76
CA SER A 381 -28.72 -3.77 12.59
C SER A 381 -28.15 -3.14 11.31
N ALA A 382 -27.48 -1.98 11.41
CA ALA A 382 -26.79 -1.35 10.29
C ALA A 382 -25.34 -1.86 10.10
N GLY A 383 -24.97 -2.94 10.77
CA GLY A 383 -23.66 -3.56 10.68
C GLY A 383 -23.37 -4.18 9.32
N ASN A 384 -22.07 -4.36 9.03
CA ASN A 384 -21.64 -5.03 7.81
C ASN A 384 -20.32 -5.79 8.00
N PHE A 385 -19.95 -6.56 6.97
CA PHE A 385 -18.69 -7.26 6.87
C PHE A 385 -17.92 -6.77 5.66
N GLN A 386 -16.61 -6.64 5.83
CA GLN A 386 -15.67 -6.52 4.75
C GLN A 386 -14.94 -7.85 4.58
N ASP A 387 -15.21 -8.52 3.46
CA ASP A 387 -14.57 -9.79 3.12
C ASP A 387 -13.54 -9.57 1.99
N ARG A 388 -12.32 -10.08 2.19
CA ARG A 388 -11.27 -10.10 1.16
C ARG A 388 -10.73 -11.51 1.03
N ASP A 389 -10.81 -12.05 -0.19
CA ASP A 389 -10.30 -13.38 -0.53
C ASP A 389 -9.23 -13.25 -1.62
N SER A 390 -8.10 -13.94 -1.45
CA SER A 390 -7.02 -13.94 -2.44
C SER A 390 -6.46 -15.33 -2.68
N VAL A 391 -6.10 -15.59 -3.93
CA VAL A 391 -5.33 -16.78 -4.36
C VAL A 391 -4.27 -16.30 -5.33
N LEU A 392 -3.00 -16.62 -5.09
CA LEU A 392 -1.88 -16.36 -5.99
C LEU A 392 -1.13 -17.67 -6.22
N ALA A 393 -1.12 -18.15 -7.45
CA ALA A 393 -0.40 -19.35 -7.88
C ALA A 393 0.67 -18.96 -8.90
N ALA A 394 1.93 -19.22 -8.61
CA ALA A 394 3.05 -18.84 -9.45
C ALA A 394 3.96 -20.03 -9.76
N ALA A 395 4.43 -20.10 -11.00
CA ALA A 395 5.44 -21.02 -11.46
C ALA A 395 6.62 -20.23 -12.00
N LYS A 396 7.80 -20.52 -11.52
CA LYS A 396 9.07 -19.92 -11.96
C LYS A 396 10.00 -21.03 -12.42
N THR A 397 10.66 -20.77 -13.47
CA THR A 397 11.66 -21.69 -13.96
C THR A 397 12.91 -20.93 -14.44
N PHE A 398 14.12 -21.48 -14.32
CA PHE A 398 15.43 -20.87 -14.32
C PHE A 398 16.53 -21.74 -14.96
N TYR A 399 17.38 -21.18 -15.85
CA TYR A 399 18.57 -21.81 -16.47
C TYR A 399 19.82 -20.95 -16.41
N ALA A 400 20.90 -21.44 -16.01
CA ALA A 400 22.19 -20.82 -16.10
C ALA A 400 23.07 -21.58 -17.12
N GLY A 401 23.31 -20.93 -18.26
CA GLY A 401 24.35 -21.35 -19.20
C GLY A 401 25.65 -20.56 -19.01
N GLU A 402 26.67 -20.84 -19.80
CA GLU A 402 27.93 -20.08 -19.79
C GLU A 402 27.68 -18.66 -20.30
N GLY A 403 27.76 -17.66 -19.40
CA GLY A 403 27.52 -16.24 -19.70
C GLY A 403 26.09 -15.87 -20.07
N PHE A 404 25.12 -16.78 -19.90
CA PHE A 404 23.73 -16.57 -20.23
C PHE A 404 22.81 -17.07 -19.12
N VAL A 405 21.82 -16.27 -18.79
CA VAL A 405 20.80 -16.59 -17.80
C VAL A 405 19.43 -16.23 -18.37
N SER A 406 18.45 -17.07 -18.17
CA SER A 406 17.07 -16.84 -18.58
C SER A 406 16.12 -17.21 -17.45
N GLU A 407 15.11 -16.42 -17.18
CA GLU A 407 14.06 -16.63 -16.22
C GLU A 407 12.70 -16.49 -16.88
N THR A 408 11.85 -17.47 -16.69
CA THR A 408 10.46 -17.47 -17.15
C THR A 408 9.55 -17.60 -15.94
N THR A 409 8.57 -16.74 -15.83
CA THR A 409 7.63 -16.78 -14.71
C THR A 409 6.20 -16.62 -15.21
N LEU A 410 5.30 -17.38 -14.62
CA LEU A 410 3.86 -17.28 -14.83
C LEU A 410 3.18 -17.17 -13.48
N GLN A 411 2.18 -16.30 -13.37
CA GLN A 411 1.34 -16.20 -12.19
C GLN A 411 -0.12 -16.05 -12.59
N TYR A 412 -0.97 -16.76 -11.88
CA TYR A 412 -2.40 -16.50 -11.84
C TYR A 412 -2.75 -15.99 -10.48
N SER A 413 -3.56 -14.92 -10.40
CA SER A 413 -4.12 -14.46 -9.13
C SER A 413 -5.62 -14.16 -9.28
N ARG A 414 -6.33 -14.39 -8.18
CA ARG A 414 -7.72 -13.98 -7.99
C ARG A 414 -7.80 -13.21 -6.68
N PHE A 415 -8.44 -12.05 -6.75
CA PHE A 415 -8.72 -11.22 -5.58
C PHE A 415 -10.20 -10.83 -5.61
N ARG A 416 -10.85 -10.90 -4.46
CA ARG A 416 -12.21 -10.39 -4.28
C ARG A 416 -12.23 -9.50 -3.05
N TRP A 417 -12.84 -8.35 -3.21
CA TRP A 417 -13.09 -7.43 -2.12
C TRP A 417 -14.58 -7.10 -2.08
N ASN A 418 -15.29 -7.71 -1.14
CA ASN A 418 -16.66 -7.37 -0.83
C ASN A 418 -16.65 -6.41 0.36
N TYR A 419 -17.06 -5.18 0.12
CA TYR A 419 -17.11 -4.14 1.13
C TYR A 419 -18.57 -3.86 1.47
N GLY A 420 -18.94 -4.15 2.72
CA GLY A 420 -20.27 -3.84 3.18
C GLY A 420 -21.32 -4.90 2.88
N ARG A 421 -20.94 -6.21 2.89
CA ARG A 421 -21.93 -7.26 2.98
C ARG A 421 -22.76 -7.01 4.25
N ALA A 422 -23.98 -6.44 4.06
CA ALA A 422 -24.82 -5.99 5.16
C ALA A 422 -25.27 -7.16 6.06
N VAL A 423 -25.46 -6.90 7.33
CA VAL A 423 -26.11 -7.84 8.26
C VAL A 423 -27.57 -8.03 7.80
N ASN A 424 -28.26 -6.95 7.49
CA ASN A 424 -29.62 -6.93 6.96
C ASN A 424 -29.61 -6.48 5.48
N SER A 425 -29.38 -7.41 4.55
CA SER A 425 -29.25 -7.09 3.12
C SER A 425 -30.50 -6.52 2.48
N ASP A 426 -31.67 -6.89 2.99
CA ASP A 426 -32.99 -6.54 2.44
C ASP A 426 -33.65 -5.36 3.17
N SER A 427 -32.95 -4.78 4.16
CA SER A 427 -33.44 -3.64 4.93
C SER A 427 -33.13 -2.31 4.26
N PRO A 428 -33.95 -1.28 4.38
CA PRO A 428 -33.55 0.10 4.17
C PRO A 428 -32.55 0.53 5.24
N GLN A 429 -31.81 1.59 5.00
CA GLN A 429 -31.12 2.33 6.05
C GLN A 429 -32.08 3.37 6.64
N THR A 430 -32.03 3.55 7.94
CA THR A 430 -32.70 4.67 8.60
C THR A 430 -31.71 5.44 9.47
N VAL A 431 -31.54 6.72 9.17
CA VAL A 431 -30.84 7.69 10.01
C VAL A 431 -31.89 8.46 10.80
N ALA A 432 -32.00 8.23 12.09
CA ALA A 432 -32.93 8.92 12.98
C ALA A 432 -32.23 10.14 13.61
N LEU A 433 -32.79 11.32 13.37
CA LEU A 433 -32.35 12.58 13.94
C LEU A 433 -33.27 12.95 15.11
N GLY A 434 -32.68 13.56 16.14
CA GLY A 434 -33.45 14.14 17.25
C GLY A 434 -33.96 15.54 16.92
N PRO A 435 -34.72 16.16 17.88
CA PRO A 435 -35.32 17.49 17.68
C PRO A 435 -34.31 18.61 17.44
N SER A 436 -33.03 18.43 17.84
CA SER A 436 -31.94 19.39 17.61
C SER A 436 -31.13 19.06 16.36
N GLY A 437 -31.55 18.05 15.57
CA GLY A 437 -30.85 17.61 14.37
C GLY A 437 -29.65 16.67 14.62
N GLU A 438 -29.41 16.27 15.87
CA GLU A 438 -28.38 15.28 16.23
C GLU A 438 -28.76 13.87 15.76
N THR A 439 -27.76 13.09 15.35
CA THR A 439 -27.98 11.69 14.97
C THR A 439 -28.19 10.82 16.23
N LEU A 440 -29.37 10.28 16.39
CA LEU A 440 -29.74 9.37 17.48
C LEU A 440 -29.42 7.92 17.14
N ALA A 441 -29.71 7.49 15.92
CA ALA A 441 -29.48 6.13 15.48
C ALA A 441 -29.23 6.02 13.96
N VAL A 442 -28.40 5.07 13.57
CA VAL A 442 -28.29 4.55 12.20
C VAL A 442 -28.66 3.07 12.27
N LEU A 443 -29.70 2.67 11.56
CA LEU A 443 -30.37 1.37 11.66
C LEU A 443 -30.47 0.67 10.30
N GLY A 444 -30.64 -0.65 10.33
CA GLY A 444 -31.06 -1.48 9.22
C GLY A 444 -29.93 -1.85 8.26
N HIS A 445 -29.45 -0.92 7.46
CA HIS A 445 -28.46 -1.17 6.39
C HIS A 445 -27.29 -0.19 6.47
N PRO A 446 -26.07 -0.56 6.06
CA PRO A 446 -24.92 0.36 6.05
C PRO A 446 -25.02 1.51 5.02
N GLY A 447 -25.99 1.46 4.11
CA GLY A 447 -26.29 2.49 3.11
C GLY A 447 -25.50 2.38 1.80
N TYR A 448 -24.32 1.80 1.84
CA TYR A 448 -23.45 1.60 0.68
C TYR A 448 -22.82 0.21 0.70
N VAL A 449 -22.72 -0.44 -0.44
CA VAL A 449 -22.07 -1.74 -0.62
C VAL A 449 -21.31 -1.80 -1.94
N PHE A 450 -20.23 -2.58 -2.00
CA PHE A 450 -19.64 -2.97 -3.27
C PHE A 450 -18.98 -4.35 -3.20
N ASP A 451 -18.83 -4.99 -4.35
CA ASP A 451 -18.16 -6.28 -4.54
C ASP A 451 -17.28 -6.17 -5.79
N ASP A 452 -15.99 -6.12 -5.60
CA ASP A 452 -14.98 -6.10 -6.67
C ASP A 452 -14.32 -7.47 -6.79
N LEU A 453 -14.24 -7.97 -8.01
CA LEU A 453 -13.58 -9.21 -8.35
C LEU A 453 -12.53 -8.96 -9.43
N GLU A 454 -11.28 -9.21 -9.09
CA GLU A 454 -10.15 -9.16 -10.01
C GLU A 454 -9.60 -10.56 -10.29
N ARG A 455 -9.37 -10.88 -11.57
CA ARG A 455 -8.64 -12.07 -12.03
C ARG A 455 -7.48 -11.64 -12.90
N THR A 456 -6.27 -12.01 -12.51
CA THR A 456 -5.05 -11.52 -13.15
C THR A 456 -4.19 -12.69 -13.61
N VAL A 457 -3.69 -12.60 -14.84
CA VAL A 457 -2.62 -13.46 -15.37
C VAL A 457 -1.40 -12.59 -15.59
N GLN A 458 -0.25 -13.04 -15.12
CA GLN A 458 1.05 -12.39 -15.36
C GLN A 458 2.01 -13.38 -16.00
N ALA A 459 2.73 -12.91 -17.02
CA ALA A 459 3.82 -13.64 -17.64
C ALA A 459 5.05 -12.74 -17.73
N GLN A 460 6.20 -13.26 -17.33
CA GLN A 460 7.48 -12.55 -17.41
C GLN A 460 8.53 -13.43 -18.07
N GLN A 461 9.36 -12.80 -18.91
CA GLN A 461 10.57 -13.39 -19.45
C GLN A 461 11.72 -12.42 -19.23
N LYS A 462 12.80 -12.89 -18.59
CA LYS A 462 14.04 -12.15 -18.40
C LYS A 462 15.21 -12.93 -18.97
N LEU A 463 16.07 -12.25 -19.71
CA LEU A 463 17.31 -12.78 -20.25
C LEU A 463 18.45 -11.89 -19.78
N ALA A 464 19.54 -12.47 -19.28
CA ALA A 464 20.75 -11.76 -18.92
C ALA A 464 21.96 -12.38 -19.61
N PHE A 465 22.82 -11.52 -20.17
CA PHE A 465 24.00 -11.92 -20.91
C PHE A 465 25.24 -11.20 -20.38
N ARG A 466 26.34 -11.91 -20.35
CA ARG A 466 27.64 -11.28 -20.03
C ARG A 466 28.57 -11.40 -21.20
N ARG A 467 29.14 -10.26 -21.63
CA ARG A 467 30.19 -10.23 -22.66
C ARG A 467 31.22 -9.15 -22.32
N GLY A 468 32.39 -9.56 -21.92
CA GLY A 468 33.46 -8.63 -21.55
C GLY A 468 33.07 -7.71 -20.40
N ARG A 469 32.95 -6.42 -20.68
CA ARG A 469 32.59 -5.37 -19.69
C ARG A 469 31.11 -5.15 -19.51
N HIS A 470 30.29 -5.77 -20.30
CA HIS A 470 28.83 -5.61 -20.36
C HIS A 470 28.13 -6.74 -19.64
N SER A 471 27.15 -6.39 -18.83
CA SER A 471 26.17 -7.30 -18.26
C SER A 471 24.80 -6.79 -18.68
N VAL A 472 24.32 -7.32 -19.81
CA VAL A 472 23.08 -6.87 -20.44
C VAL A 472 21.93 -7.72 -19.94
N LYS A 473 20.86 -7.08 -19.55
CA LYS A 473 19.59 -7.67 -19.15
C LYS A 473 18.50 -7.15 -20.09
N VAL A 474 17.71 -8.05 -20.66
CA VAL A 474 16.52 -7.70 -21.45
C VAL A 474 15.34 -8.51 -20.97
N GLY A 475 14.15 -7.96 -21.07
CA GLY A 475 12.98 -8.72 -20.70
C GLY A 475 11.66 -8.08 -21.11
N ALA A 476 10.63 -8.87 -20.90
CA ALA A 476 9.25 -8.48 -21.10
C ALA A 476 8.40 -8.97 -19.93
N ASP A 477 7.43 -8.18 -19.53
CA ASP A 477 6.39 -8.57 -18.59
C ASP A 477 5.02 -8.17 -19.11
N LEU A 478 4.05 -9.05 -18.93
CA LEU A 478 2.66 -8.86 -19.31
C LEU A 478 1.79 -9.15 -18.10
N ILE A 479 0.89 -8.23 -17.76
CA ILE A 479 -0.19 -8.44 -16.79
C ILE A 479 -1.51 -8.21 -17.51
N SER A 480 -2.43 -9.15 -17.39
CA SER A 480 -3.81 -9.03 -17.87
C SER A 480 -4.75 -9.23 -16.69
N ALA A 481 -5.41 -8.17 -16.25
CA ALA A 481 -6.35 -8.16 -15.15
C ALA A 481 -7.77 -7.92 -15.67
N ASP A 482 -8.69 -8.78 -15.25
CA ASP A 482 -10.11 -8.72 -15.60
C ASP A 482 -10.89 -8.31 -14.35
N PHE A 483 -11.55 -7.16 -14.40
CA PHE A 483 -12.30 -6.59 -13.29
C PHE A 483 -13.80 -6.77 -13.49
N ALA A 484 -14.51 -7.02 -12.40
CA ALA A 484 -15.95 -6.96 -12.31
C ALA A 484 -16.34 -6.32 -10.98
N LEU A 485 -16.85 -5.09 -11.03
CA LEU A 485 -17.28 -4.32 -9.88
C LEU A 485 -18.81 -4.20 -9.90
N PHE A 486 -19.45 -4.55 -8.79
CA PHE A 486 -20.86 -4.30 -8.53
C PHE A 486 -20.97 -3.50 -7.23
N GLY A 487 -21.70 -2.38 -7.23
CA GLY A 487 -21.89 -1.64 -6.00
C GLY A 487 -22.49 -0.26 -6.19
N GLY A 488 -22.69 0.40 -5.07
CA GLY A 488 -23.28 1.73 -4.95
C GLY A 488 -24.14 1.88 -3.71
N GLY A 489 -25.10 2.80 -3.74
CA GLY A 489 -26.07 3.06 -2.66
C GLY A 489 -27.08 1.92 -2.49
N ASN A 490 -27.87 2.03 -1.44
CA ASN A 490 -28.83 0.99 -1.08
C ASN A 490 -30.02 0.93 -2.04
N VAL A 491 -30.26 -0.25 -2.61
CA VAL A 491 -31.41 -0.52 -3.48
C VAL A 491 -32.76 -0.60 -2.72
N ASN A 492 -32.71 -0.78 -1.38
CA ASN A 492 -33.88 -0.83 -0.50
C ASN A 492 -34.24 0.56 0.05
N GLY A 493 -33.46 1.58 -0.27
CA GLY A 493 -33.68 2.95 0.16
C GLY A 493 -32.94 3.35 1.45
N ASN A 494 -32.68 4.63 1.56
CA ASN A 494 -32.04 5.27 2.71
C ASN A 494 -32.95 6.39 3.20
N TYR A 495 -33.48 6.27 4.40
CA TYR A 495 -34.32 7.27 5.05
C TYR A 495 -33.48 8.12 6.01
N THR A 496 -33.72 9.42 6.01
CA THR A 496 -33.39 10.30 7.13
C THR A 496 -34.70 10.79 7.72
N VAL A 497 -34.93 10.50 8.98
CA VAL A 497 -36.15 10.87 9.69
C VAL A 497 -35.83 11.79 10.86
N GLU A 498 -36.70 12.76 11.10
CA GLU A 498 -36.65 13.62 12.28
C GLU A 498 -37.72 13.19 13.26
N LEU A 499 -37.30 12.97 14.51
CA LEU A 499 -38.18 12.52 15.59
C LEU A 499 -38.55 13.70 16.50
N THR A 500 -39.79 13.78 16.88
CA THR A 500 -40.23 14.69 17.96
C THR A 500 -39.75 14.19 19.32
N GLN A 501 -39.68 15.07 20.32
CA GLN A 501 -39.27 14.68 21.68
C GLN A 501 -40.16 13.56 22.23
N ALA A 502 -41.46 13.61 21.98
CA ALA A 502 -42.40 12.55 22.41
C ALA A 502 -42.09 11.18 21.78
N GLN A 503 -41.70 11.14 20.50
CA GLN A 503 -41.28 9.92 19.83
C GLN A 503 -39.93 9.39 20.39
N VAL A 504 -38.96 10.28 20.69
CA VAL A 504 -37.70 9.92 21.33
C VAL A 504 -37.96 9.31 22.72
N ASP A 505 -38.77 9.95 23.51
CA ASP A 505 -39.15 9.48 24.87
C ASP A 505 -39.87 8.11 24.81
N ALA A 506 -40.76 7.92 23.83
CA ALA A 506 -41.41 6.64 23.59
C ALA A 506 -40.45 5.52 23.19
N LEU A 507 -39.49 5.80 22.31
CA LEU A 507 -38.42 4.84 21.93
C LEU A 507 -37.55 4.50 23.14
N ARG A 508 -37.17 5.49 23.93
CA ARG A 508 -36.39 5.30 25.16
C ARG A 508 -37.15 4.43 26.17
N ALA A 509 -38.44 4.67 26.34
CA ALA A 509 -39.31 3.89 27.26
C ALA A 509 -39.48 2.43 26.86
N ARG A 510 -39.33 2.10 25.54
CA ARG A 510 -39.36 0.70 25.06
C ARG A 510 -38.14 -0.10 25.51
N GLY A 511 -37.00 0.56 25.82
CA GLY A 511 -35.80 -0.06 26.40
C GLY A 511 -35.16 -1.16 25.55
N LYS A 512 -35.23 -1.07 24.22
CA LYS A 512 -34.66 -2.08 23.31
C LYS A 512 -33.13 -2.15 23.30
N GLY A 513 -32.45 -1.11 23.83
CA GLY A 513 -31.00 -1.08 23.89
C GLY A 513 -30.36 -1.25 22.51
N THR A 514 -29.42 -2.17 22.39
CA THR A 514 -28.69 -2.46 21.13
C THR A 514 -29.50 -3.14 20.05
N SER A 515 -30.74 -3.65 20.39
CA SER A 515 -31.62 -4.37 19.45
C SER A 515 -32.62 -3.48 18.72
N LEU A 516 -32.45 -2.15 18.81
CA LEU A 516 -33.30 -1.21 18.06
C LEU A 516 -33.04 -1.38 16.55
N ASP A 517 -34.15 -1.42 15.78
CA ASP A 517 -34.10 -1.58 14.32
C ASP A 517 -35.13 -0.67 13.61
N VAL A 518 -35.19 -0.72 12.29
CA VAL A 518 -35.96 0.19 11.44
C VAL A 518 -37.48 0.14 11.76
N GLU A 519 -38.02 -1.05 12.07
CA GLU A 519 -39.44 -1.23 12.41
C GLU A 519 -39.81 -0.59 13.76
N ASP A 520 -38.85 -0.24 14.59
CA ASP A 520 -39.13 0.40 15.88
C ASP A 520 -39.39 1.90 15.75
N ILE A 521 -38.88 2.51 14.68
CA ILE A 521 -39.12 3.93 14.40
C ILE A 521 -40.61 4.14 14.11
N PRO A 522 -41.25 5.15 14.72
CA PRO A 522 -42.65 5.41 14.49
C PRO A 522 -42.99 5.65 13.02
N GLY A 523 -44.06 5.01 12.52
CA GLY A 523 -44.46 5.12 11.12
C GLY A 523 -44.88 6.54 10.68
N ASP A 524 -45.19 7.42 11.65
CA ASP A 524 -45.49 8.83 11.48
C ASP A 524 -44.27 9.76 11.63
N ALA A 525 -43.07 9.18 11.76
CA ALA A 525 -41.83 9.96 11.81
C ALA A 525 -41.66 10.80 10.52
N ARG A 526 -41.26 12.04 10.69
CA ARG A 526 -41.08 12.98 9.55
C ARG A 526 -39.88 12.60 8.71
N VAL A 527 -40.12 12.13 7.49
CA VAL A 527 -39.03 11.86 6.54
C VAL A 527 -38.52 13.20 5.98
N VAL A 528 -37.29 13.57 6.30
CA VAL A 528 -36.65 14.79 5.80
C VAL A 528 -35.87 14.55 4.53
N ALA A 529 -35.39 13.31 4.31
CA ALA A 529 -34.77 12.89 3.06
C ALA A 529 -35.00 11.39 2.84
N TYR A 530 -35.19 11.02 1.61
CA TYR A 530 -35.21 9.62 1.17
C TYR A 530 -34.44 9.50 -0.13
N GLY A 531 -33.59 8.50 -0.24
CA GLY A 531 -32.84 8.19 -1.45
C GLY A 531 -32.82 6.69 -1.71
N VAL A 532 -32.90 6.32 -2.97
CA VAL A 532 -32.83 4.92 -3.43
C VAL A 532 -31.96 4.84 -4.67
N GLU A 533 -31.22 3.73 -4.81
CA GLU A 533 -30.33 3.54 -5.96
C GLU A 533 -30.63 2.24 -6.70
N LEU A 534 -30.75 2.34 -8.01
CA LEU A 534 -30.79 1.20 -8.90
C LEU A 534 -29.36 0.85 -9.35
N GLN A 535 -28.95 -0.38 -9.10
CA GLN A 535 -27.65 -0.93 -9.49
C GLN A 535 -27.87 -2.04 -10.54
N PRO A 536 -28.01 -1.70 -11.81
CA PRO A 536 -28.56 -2.66 -12.79
C PRO A 536 -27.59 -3.77 -13.18
N LYS A 537 -26.28 -3.58 -13.04
CA LYS A 537 -25.27 -4.54 -13.49
C LYS A 537 -23.90 -4.31 -12.87
N ALA A 538 -23.04 -5.33 -12.95
CA ALA A 538 -21.63 -5.17 -12.69
C ALA A 538 -20.93 -4.45 -13.85
N PHE A 539 -20.00 -3.56 -13.50
CA PHE A 539 -19.15 -2.85 -14.46
C PHE A 539 -17.80 -3.56 -14.55
N GLY A 540 -17.38 -3.92 -15.75
CA GLY A 540 -16.14 -4.66 -15.98
C GLY A 540 -15.28 -4.02 -17.06
N ARG A 541 -13.98 -4.14 -16.89
CA ARG A 541 -12.97 -3.81 -17.90
C ARG A 541 -11.80 -4.77 -17.74
N ARG A 542 -11.08 -4.95 -18.83
CA ARG A 542 -9.80 -5.65 -18.83
C ARG A 542 -8.66 -4.66 -18.93
N GLN A 543 -7.73 -4.72 -18.00
CA GLN A 543 -6.47 -3.99 -18.05
C GLN A 543 -5.36 -4.90 -18.55
N ASN A 544 -4.66 -4.46 -19.59
CA ASN A 544 -3.47 -5.12 -20.09
C ASN A 544 -2.29 -4.17 -19.94
N LEU A 545 -1.30 -4.60 -19.15
CA LEU A 545 -0.07 -3.88 -18.90
C LEU A 545 1.07 -4.65 -19.58
N LEU A 546 1.80 -3.98 -20.48
CA LEU A 546 2.99 -4.53 -21.12
C LEU A 546 4.20 -3.71 -20.70
N GLY A 547 5.25 -4.38 -20.23
CA GLY A 547 6.56 -3.79 -19.97
C GLY A 547 7.62 -4.47 -20.85
N LEU A 548 8.41 -3.67 -21.56
CA LEU A 548 9.59 -4.13 -22.30
C LEU A 548 10.80 -3.39 -21.77
N TYR A 549 11.92 -4.06 -21.51
CA TYR A 549 13.08 -3.39 -20.97
C TYR A 549 14.39 -3.98 -21.46
N ALA A 550 15.42 -3.09 -21.46
CA ALA A 550 16.80 -3.45 -21.66
C ALA A 550 17.67 -2.63 -20.70
N GLU A 551 18.68 -3.25 -20.12
CA GLU A 551 19.62 -2.60 -19.19
C GLU A 551 21.00 -3.18 -19.38
N ASP A 552 22.02 -2.32 -19.47
CA ASP A 552 23.42 -2.71 -19.49
C ASP A 552 24.12 -2.15 -18.23
N LEU A 553 24.65 -3.03 -17.43
CA LEU A 553 25.61 -2.71 -16.39
C LEU A 553 27.01 -2.80 -17.02
N PHE A 554 27.55 -1.63 -17.40
CA PHE A 554 28.85 -1.48 -18.03
C PHE A 554 29.93 -1.17 -17.00
N SER A 555 30.81 -2.11 -16.73
CA SER A 555 31.98 -1.89 -15.89
C SER A 555 33.07 -1.13 -16.66
N ALA A 556 33.04 0.20 -16.67
CA ALA A 556 33.96 1.06 -17.40
C ALA A 556 35.41 0.91 -16.90
N SER A 557 35.59 0.75 -15.58
CA SER A 557 36.86 0.45 -14.93
C SER A 557 36.66 -0.42 -13.68
N SER A 558 37.74 -0.74 -12.96
CA SER A 558 37.62 -1.41 -11.65
C SER A 558 36.92 -0.55 -10.58
N ARG A 559 36.84 0.77 -10.81
CA ARG A 559 36.24 1.74 -9.88
C ARG A 559 34.92 2.31 -10.36
N LEU A 560 34.60 2.24 -11.66
CA LEU A 560 33.41 2.88 -12.25
C LEU A 560 32.54 1.85 -12.94
N ASP A 561 31.34 1.68 -12.42
CA ASP A 561 30.23 0.95 -13.04
C ASP A 561 29.15 1.96 -13.48
N LEU A 562 28.67 1.81 -14.72
CA LEU A 562 27.62 2.63 -15.34
C LEU A 562 26.41 1.74 -15.60
N THR A 563 25.22 2.20 -15.30
CA THR A 563 23.97 1.55 -15.68
C THR A 563 23.28 2.37 -16.75
N LEU A 564 22.98 1.75 -17.88
CA LEU A 564 22.26 2.35 -19.00
C LEU A 564 21.02 1.49 -19.26
N GLY A 565 19.84 2.06 -19.12
CA GLY A 565 18.61 1.31 -19.23
C GLY A 565 17.49 2.05 -19.96
N LEU A 566 16.67 1.27 -20.63
CA LEU A 566 15.43 1.71 -21.29
C LEU A 566 14.30 0.79 -20.87
N ARG A 567 13.14 1.37 -20.62
CA ARG A 567 11.90 0.65 -20.36
C ARG A 567 10.75 1.30 -21.10
N TYR A 568 9.95 0.48 -21.77
CA TYR A 568 8.70 0.90 -22.36
C TYR A 568 7.55 0.28 -21.56
N ASP A 569 6.59 1.10 -21.14
CA ASP A 569 5.38 0.67 -20.44
C ASP A 569 4.14 1.05 -21.24
N TYR A 570 3.18 0.14 -21.32
CA TYR A 570 1.89 0.34 -21.98
C TYR A 570 0.76 -0.10 -21.05
N ASP A 571 -0.29 0.72 -20.99
CA ASP A 571 -1.53 0.44 -20.26
C ASP A 571 -2.74 0.78 -21.13
N ASN A 572 -3.55 -0.22 -21.47
CA ASN A 572 -4.71 0.00 -22.33
C ASN A 572 -5.84 0.81 -21.68
N LEU A 573 -5.90 0.89 -20.32
CA LEU A 573 -6.88 1.73 -19.62
C LEU A 573 -6.59 3.22 -19.82
N SER A 574 -5.36 3.59 -20.18
CA SER A 574 -5.01 4.97 -20.53
C SER A 574 -5.84 5.51 -21.70
N LYS A 575 -6.47 4.63 -22.48
CA LYS A 575 -7.39 5.00 -23.53
C LYS A 575 -8.57 5.85 -23.03
N GLY A 576 -9.14 5.54 -21.86
CA GLY A 576 -10.35 6.21 -21.39
C GLY A 576 -11.43 6.26 -22.46
N GLY A 577 -11.92 7.45 -22.78
CA GLY A 577 -12.86 7.75 -23.88
C GLY A 577 -12.18 8.08 -25.22
N ALA A 578 -10.85 8.17 -25.28
CA ALA A 578 -10.10 8.53 -26.47
C ALA A 578 -10.12 7.41 -27.56
N LYS A 579 -9.67 7.76 -28.75
CA LYS A 579 -9.54 6.80 -29.86
C LYS A 579 -8.43 5.80 -29.63
N ARG A 580 -7.33 6.20 -28.99
CA ARG A 580 -6.13 5.38 -28.72
C ARG A 580 -5.70 5.51 -27.27
N ALA A 581 -5.04 4.48 -26.77
CA ALA A 581 -4.36 4.53 -25.50
C ALA A 581 -3.04 5.31 -25.62
N ASP A 582 -2.53 5.77 -24.48
CA ASP A 582 -1.20 6.35 -24.37
C ASP A 582 -0.15 5.28 -24.73
N ALA A 583 0.80 5.62 -25.59
CA ALA A 583 1.77 4.68 -26.15
C ALA A 583 3.18 5.27 -26.25
N ASP A 584 3.47 6.41 -25.62
CA ASP A 584 4.78 7.07 -25.68
C ASP A 584 5.60 6.94 -24.39
N ASN A 585 5.23 6.00 -23.52
CA ASN A 585 5.81 5.80 -22.20
C ASN A 585 7.20 5.13 -22.26
N LEU A 586 8.18 5.82 -22.81
CA LEU A 586 9.58 5.35 -22.83
C LEU A 586 10.37 5.95 -21.68
N GLY A 587 10.72 5.13 -20.69
CA GLY A 587 11.51 5.51 -19.53
C GLY A 587 13.00 5.22 -19.74
N VAL A 588 13.83 6.24 -19.56
CA VAL A 588 15.31 6.13 -19.55
C VAL A 588 15.76 5.99 -18.11
N ARG A 589 16.78 5.18 -17.85
CA ARG A 589 17.46 5.06 -16.56
C ARG A 589 18.97 5.08 -16.76
N LEU A 590 19.62 6.06 -16.15
CA LEU A 590 21.06 6.28 -16.22
C LEU A 590 21.62 6.34 -14.80
N ALA A 591 22.64 5.56 -14.51
CA ALA A 591 23.25 5.62 -13.20
C ALA A 591 24.76 5.36 -13.27
N ALA A 592 25.48 5.85 -12.27
CA ALA A 592 26.89 5.65 -12.08
C ALA A 592 27.19 5.29 -10.62
N ASN A 593 28.09 4.34 -10.43
CA ASN A 593 28.63 3.95 -9.13
C ASN A 593 30.14 4.04 -9.18
N TYR A 594 30.74 4.89 -8.35
CA TYR A 594 32.19 5.15 -8.33
C TYR A 594 32.79 4.79 -6.97
N LYS A 595 33.69 3.81 -6.97
CA LYS A 595 34.47 3.36 -5.82
C LYS A 595 35.62 4.33 -5.57
N LEU A 596 35.49 5.19 -4.56
CA LEU A 596 36.53 6.13 -4.15
C LEU A 596 37.76 5.39 -3.60
N ASP A 597 37.45 4.43 -2.73
CA ASP A 597 38.43 3.52 -2.11
C ASP A 597 37.72 2.19 -1.75
N GLY A 598 38.38 1.27 -1.03
CA GLY A 598 37.83 0.00 -0.60
C GLY A 598 36.70 0.10 0.48
N ARG A 599 36.42 1.30 0.97
CA ARG A 599 35.43 1.57 2.04
C ARG A 599 34.41 2.64 1.68
N SER A 600 34.55 3.29 0.54
CA SER A 600 33.74 4.45 0.16
C SER A 600 33.25 4.37 -1.27
N VAL A 601 31.98 4.68 -1.49
CA VAL A 601 31.33 4.69 -2.79
C VAL A 601 30.55 5.98 -2.96
N LEU A 602 30.68 6.62 -4.13
CA LEU A 602 29.75 7.62 -4.64
C LEU A 602 28.85 6.98 -5.67
N ARG A 603 27.55 7.30 -5.62
CA ARG A 603 26.58 6.82 -6.58
C ARG A 603 25.63 7.95 -6.99
N GLY A 604 25.08 7.85 -8.17
CA GLY A 604 24.06 8.79 -8.63
C GLY A 604 23.35 8.29 -9.86
N GLY A 605 22.15 8.75 -10.09
CA GLY A 605 21.37 8.34 -11.23
C GLY A 605 20.22 9.28 -11.53
N TYR A 606 19.71 9.14 -12.74
CA TYR A 606 18.52 9.77 -13.28
C TYR A 606 17.61 8.71 -13.87
N GLY A 607 16.31 8.79 -13.60
CA GLY A 607 15.33 7.88 -14.15
C GLY A 607 14.00 8.54 -14.48
N VAL A 608 13.39 8.04 -15.54
CA VAL A 608 12.01 8.37 -15.93
C VAL A 608 11.15 7.12 -15.75
N PHE A 609 10.05 7.30 -15.04
CA PHE A 609 9.14 6.22 -14.63
C PHE A 609 7.71 6.58 -15.00
N TYR A 610 6.90 5.58 -15.33
CA TYR A 610 5.48 5.75 -15.62
C TYR A 610 4.64 4.94 -14.65
N GLU A 611 3.55 5.55 -14.13
CA GLU A 611 2.59 4.89 -13.26
C GLU A 611 1.54 4.15 -14.10
N LYS A 612 0.93 3.11 -13.53
CA LYS A 612 -0.25 2.48 -14.13
C LYS A 612 -1.51 3.32 -13.88
N VAL A 613 -2.51 3.15 -14.73
CA VAL A 613 -3.86 3.68 -14.51
C VAL A 613 -4.56 2.84 -13.44
N LEU A 614 -5.09 3.47 -12.39
CA LEU A 614 -5.90 2.78 -11.38
C LEU A 614 -7.31 2.53 -11.93
N TYR A 615 -7.81 1.30 -11.74
CA TYR A 615 -9.14 0.94 -12.22
C TYR A 615 -10.25 1.76 -11.53
N ALA A 616 -10.04 2.23 -10.30
CA ALA A 616 -11.02 2.97 -9.54
C ALA A 616 -11.64 4.15 -10.30
N TYR A 617 -10.83 5.05 -10.87
CA TYR A 617 -11.42 6.21 -11.55
C TYR A 617 -12.05 5.89 -12.91
N VAL A 618 -11.66 4.77 -13.53
CA VAL A 618 -12.36 4.25 -14.70
C VAL A 618 -13.72 3.67 -14.29
N SER A 619 -13.77 2.88 -13.22
CA SER A 619 -15.01 2.29 -12.70
C SER A 619 -15.98 3.34 -12.19
N ASP A 620 -15.49 4.40 -11.52
CA ASP A 620 -16.31 5.52 -11.07
C ASP A 620 -16.98 6.22 -12.25
N ALA A 621 -16.22 6.45 -13.34
CA ALA A 621 -16.75 7.02 -14.56
C ALA A 621 -17.76 6.11 -15.28
N LEU A 622 -17.73 4.79 -15.03
CA LEU A 622 -18.75 3.86 -15.55
C LEU A 622 -19.99 3.84 -14.66
N GLN A 623 -19.81 3.80 -13.34
CA GLN A 623 -20.92 3.71 -12.39
C GLN A 623 -21.73 5.00 -12.32
N GLN A 624 -21.06 6.14 -12.28
CA GLN A 624 -21.70 7.45 -12.11
C GLN A 624 -22.08 8.12 -13.45
N ASN A 625 -22.22 7.36 -14.52
CA ASN A 625 -22.54 7.84 -15.86
C ASN A 625 -24.05 7.78 -16.13
N SER A 626 -24.48 8.35 -17.28
CA SER A 626 -25.86 8.31 -17.74
C SER A 626 -25.96 8.42 -19.25
N THR A 627 -27.01 7.81 -19.80
CA THR A 627 -27.42 7.94 -21.19
C THR A 627 -28.74 8.68 -21.35
N ALA A 628 -29.26 9.28 -20.26
CA ALA A 628 -30.48 10.09 -20.30
C ALA A 628 -30.36 11.29 -21.26
N ARG A 629 -31.43 11.63 -21.96
CA ARG A 629 -31.43 12.68 -23.02
C ARG A 629 -30.95 14.02 -22.50
N GLY A 630 -31.47 14.45 -21.35
CA GLY A 630 -31.07 15.72 -20.73
C GLY A 630 -29.57 15.76 -20.42
N TYR A 631 -28.99 14.63 -19.96
CA TYR A 631 -27.53 14.53 -19.74
C TYR A 631 -26.75 14.62 -21.05
N LEU A 632 -27.16 13.91 -22.09
CA LEU A 632 -26.54 13.99 -23.41
C LEU A 632 -26.64 15.40 -24.00
N ASP A 633 -27.76 16.11 -23.80
CA ASP A 633 -27.92 17.50 -24.25
C ASP A 633 -27.01 18.46 -23.49
N GLN A 634 -26.81 18.26 -22.19
CA GLN A 634 -25.78 19.00 -21.42
C GLN A 634 -24.38 18.78 -22.00
N LEU A 635 -24.01 17.53 -22.30
CA LEU A 635 -22.70 17.23 -22.90
C LEU A 635 -22.54 17.89 -24.29
N ARG A 636 -23.57 17.92 -25.13
CA ARG A 636 -23.54 18.64 -26.42
C ARG A 636 -23.32 20.14 -26.23
N GLN A 637 -23.96 20.73 -25.22
CA GLN A 637 -23.76 22.14 -24.91
C GLN A 637 -22.33 22.40 -24.39
N LEU A 638 -21.78 21.51 -23.56
CA LEU A 638 -20.39 21.61 -23.10
C LEU A 638 -19.38 21.48 -24.26
N ILE A 639 -19.67 20.64 -25.26
CA ILE A 639 -18.89 20.57 -26.50
C ILE A 639 -18.99 21.90 -27.28
N ALA A 640 -20.18 22.45 -27.45
CA ALA A 640 -20.39 23.71 -28.15
C ALA A 640 -19.70 24.90 -27.46
N LEU A 641 -19.58 24.86 -26.12
CA LEU A 641 -18.84 25.86 -25.33
C LEU A 641 -17.31 25.61 -25.28
N GLY A 642 -16.81 24.57 -25.95
CA GLY A 642 -15.38 24.20 -25.93
C GLY A 642 -14.89 23.67 -24.57
N ARG A 643 -15.81 23.26 -23.68
CA ARG A 643 -15.46 22.61 -22.40
C ARG A 643 -15.13 21.14 -22.56
N LEU A 644 -15.57 20.53 -23.67
CA LEU A 644 -15.18 19.22 -24.14
C LEU A 644 -14.63 19.36 -25.57
N PRO A 645 -13.71 18.49 -26.02
CA PRO A 645 -13.22 18.49 -27.39
C PRO A 645 -14.35 18.38 -28.41
N ALA A 646 -14.22 19.11 -29.53
CA ALA A 646 -15.25 19.14 -30.56
C ALA A 646 -15.52 17.78 -31.22
N ASP A 647 -14.54 16.88 -31.22
CA ASP A 647 -14.64 15.54 -31.76
C ASP A 647 -14.99 14.48 -30.70
N THR A 648 -15.49 14.88 -29.54
CA THR A 648 -15.93 13.98 -28.48
C THR A 648 -17.03 13.05 -28.96
N ASP A 649 -16.78 11.76 -28.95
CA ASP A 649 -17.75 10.71 -29.26
C ASP A 649 -18.55 10.34 -27.99
N LEU A 650 -19.76 10.87 -27.89
CA LEU A 650 -20.63 10.63 -26.73
C LEU A 650 -20.88 9.14 -26.48
N ALA A 651 -20.95 8.32 -27.54
CA ALA A 651 -21.15 6.88 -27.38
C ALA A 651 -19.95 6.16 -26.71
N ARG A 652 -18.78 6.79 -26.70
CA ARG A 652 -17.58 6.25 -26.02
C ARG A 652 -17.44 6.71 -24.58
N VAL A 653 -17.92 7.91 -24.28
CA VAL A 653 -17.71 8.53 -22.96
C VAL A 653 -18.90 8.36 -22.02
N THR A 654 -20.08 7.99 -22.54
CA THR A 654 -21.28 7.78 -21.74
C THR A 654 -21.69 6.32 -21.64
N PHE A 655 -22.27 5.93 -20.51
CA PHE A 655 -22.70 4.59 -20.18
C PHE A 655 -23.98 4.65 -19.35
N ASP A 656 -24.76 3.58 -19.41
CA ASP A 656 -25.91 3.39 -18.54
C ASP A 656 -25.45 2.93 -17.15
N GLY A 657 -25.12 3.89 -16.30
CA GLY A 657 -24.60 3.70 -14.95
C GLY A 657 -25.69 3.49 -13.91
N ASN A 658 -25.30 3.55 -12.64
CA ASN A 658 -26.24 3.52 -11.52
C ASN A 658 -27.17 4.73 -11.56
N LEU A 659 -28.40 4.53 -11.09
CA LEU A 659 -29.39 5.58 -10.97
C LEU A 659 -29.74 5.78 -9.50
N GLY A 660 -29.26 6.87 -8.91
CA GLY A 660 -29.70 7.35 -7.59
C GLY A 660 -30.83 8.37 -7.74
N ALA A 661 -31.90 8.19 -6.98
CA ALA A 661 -33.03 9.10 -6.92
C ALA A 661 -33.23 9.57 -5.47
N GLY A 662 -33.44 10.88 -5.30
CA GLY A 662 -33.82 11.47 -4.04
C GLY A 662 -35.26 11.96 -4.08
N TYR A 663 -36.00 11.80 -2.98
CA TYR A 663 -37.37 12.23 -2.87
C TYR A 663 -37.58 12.95 -1.53
N VAL A 664 -38.53 13.88 -1.52
CA VAL A 664 -38.97 14.57 -0.30
C VAL A 664 -40.48 14.27 -0.04
N GLY A 665 -40.88 14.31 1.20
CA GLY A 665 -42.29 14.15 1.59
C GLY A 665 -42.84 12.73 1.43
N VAL A 666 -41.98 11.71 1.33
CA VAL A 666 -42.43 10.31 1.30
C VAL A 666 -42.75 9.83 2.70
N PRO A 667 -43.77 8.94 2.87
CA PRO A 667 -44.02 8.31 4.17
C PRO A 667 -42.86 7.35 4.54
N TYR A 668 -42.61 7.26 5.84
CA TYR A 668 -41.58 6.34 6.34
C TYR A 668 -41.91 4.87 5.96
N LEU A 669 -40.91 4.15 5.49
CA LEU A 669 -40.93 2.79 4.94
C LEU A 669 -41.81 2.60 3.68
N ASN A 670 -42.35 3.66 3.10
CA ASN A 670 -43.19 3.63 1.91
C ASN A 670 -42.64 4.53 0.78
N GLY A 671 -41.32 4.70 0.72
CA GLY A 671 -40.67 5.40 -0.40
C GLY A 671 -40.68 4.59 -1.70
N PRO A 672 -40.55 5.24 -2.86
CA PRO A 672 -40.40 4.57 -4.16
C PRO A 672 -39.30 3.53 -4.15
N ARG A 673 -39.53 2.40 -4.83
CA ARG A 673 -38.52 1.36 -4.98
C ARG A 673 -37.50 1.71 -6.08
N SER A 674 -36.38 1.02 -6.11
CA SER A 674 -35.32 1.26 -7.11
C SER A 674 -35.80 1.07 -8.56
N GLU A 675 -36.72 0.12 -8.81
CA GLU A 675 -37.32 -0.12 -10.12
C GLU A 675 -38.21 1.05 -10.57
N GLU A 676 -38.92 1.70 -9.62
CA GLU A 676 -39.71 2.90 -9.92
C GLU A 676 -38.81 4.09 -10.26
N ALA A 677 -37.64 4.20 -9.65
CA ALA A 677 -36.63 5.19 -10.01
C ALA A 677 -36.17 5.02 -11.49
N GLN A 678 -36.07 3.79 -11.98
CA GLN A 678 -35.73 3.53 -13.38
C GLN A 678 -36.70 4.16 -14.36
N ALA A 679 -38.01 4.13 -14.05
CA ALA A 679 -39.03 4.76 -14.91
C ALA A 679 -38.87 6.30 -14.98
N GLN A 680 -38.20 6.90 -14.02
CA GLN A 680 -37.97 8.34 -13.91
C GLN A 680 -36.56 8.76 -14.39
N ARG A 681 -35.80 7.90 -15.05
CA ARG A 681 -34.41 8.18 -15.47
C ARG A 681 -34.27 9.46 -16.29
N GLU A 682 -35.24 9.75 -17.13
CA GLU A 682 -35.25 10.95 -17.99
C GLU A 682 -35.59 12.26 -17.24
N THR A 683 -36.03 12.18 -16.00
CA THR A 683 -36.44 13.35 -15.20
C THR A 683 -35.61 13.57 -13.96
N ILE A 684 -34.98 12.49 -13.41
CA ILE A 684 -34.15 12.58 -12.20
C ILE A 684 -32.87 13.33 -12.52
N THR A 685 -32.67 14.45 -11.85
CA THR A 685 -31.42 15.21 -11.92
C THR A 685 -30.43 14.70 -10.87
N ALA A 686 -29.22 14.31 -11.31
CA ALA A 686 -28.18 13.90 -10.41
C ALA A 686 -27.41 15.10 -9.82
N PHE A 687 -26.92 14.95 -8.59
CA PHE A 687 -25.96 15.89 -8.05
C PHE A 687 -24.67 15.92 -8.89
N GLU A 688 -24.19 14.74 -9.24
CA GLU A 688 -22.96 14.55 -10.03
C GLU A 688 -23.11 13.40 -11.01
N ARG A 689 -22.55 13.56 -12.19
CA ARG A 689 -22.31 12.50 -13.17
C ARG A 689 -20.87 12.56 -13.64
N ARG A 690 -20.28 11.40 -13.93
CA ARG A 690 -18.91 11.30 -14.44
C ARG A 690 -18.90 10.72 -15.84
N ILE A 691 -18.00 11.19 -16.68
CA ILE A 691 -17.73 10.62 -18.02
C ILE A 691 -16.33 10.08 -18.09
N LEU A 692 -16.07 9.12 -19.01
CA LEU A 692 -14.71 8.79 -19.37
C LEU A 692 -14.05 10.00 -20.05
N ASN A 693 -12.79 10.26 -19.74
CA ASN A 693 -12.08 11.38 -20.34
C ASN A 693 -11.96 11.16 -21.86
N PRO A 694 -12.50 12.06 -22.73
CA PRO A 694 -12.41 11.94 -24.18
C PRO A 694 -10.97 12.03 -24.68
N ASP A 695 -10.04 12.67 -23.96
CA ASP A 695 -8.62 12.73 -24.28
C ASP A 695 -7.82 11.54 -23.72
N GLY A 696 -8.50 10.64 -22.98
CA GLY A 696 -7.88 9.51 -22.30
C GLY A 696 -7.26 9.86 -20.96
N TYR A 697 -6.46 8.92 -20.44
CA TYR A 697 -5.76 9.03 -19.17
C TYR A 697 -4.26 8.79 -19.38
N PRO A 698 -3.49 9.81 -19.85
CA PRO A 698 -2.04 9.66 -19.97
C PRO A 698 -1.42 9.13 -18.68
N ASN A 699 -0.49 8.18 -18.78
CA ASN A 699 0.14 7.59 -17.61
C ASN A 699 0.92 8.66 -16.84
N PRO A 700 0.74 8.81 -15.51
CA PRO A 700 1.53 9.74 -14.73
C PRO A 700 3.03 9.45 -14.88
N ARG A 701 3.83 10.50 -15.06
CA ARG A 701 5.26 10.42 -15.33
C ARG A 701 6.06 11.01 -14.18
N THR A 702 6.99 10.23 -13.64
CA THR A 702 7.92 10.67 -12.59
C THR A 702 9.34 10.74 -13.14
N GLU A 703 9.96 11.91 -13.06
CA GLU A 703 11.40 12.11 -13.23
C GLU A 703 12.07 12.13 -11.87
N GLN A 704 13.13 11.35 -11.71
CA GLN A 704 13.81 11.21 -10.44
C GLN A 704 15.33 11.37 -10.63
N ILE A 705 15.95 12.18 -9.77
CA ILE A 705 17.40 12.29 -9.63
C ILE A 705 17.74 11.89 -8.22
N ALA A 706 18.73 11.01 -8.07
CA ALA A 706 19.27 10.65 -6.76
C ALA A 706 20.79 10.61 -6.79
N ALA A 707 21.41 11.04 -5.69
CA ALA A 707 22.85 10.96 -5.46
C ALA A 707 23.10 10.46 -4.04
N GLY A 708 24.14 9.64 -3.87
CA GLY A 708 24.42 9.07 -2.55
C GLY A 708 25.90 8.84 -2.31
N TYR A 709 26.27 8.85 -1.05
CA TYR A 709 27.59 8.51 -0.54
C TYR A 709 27.47 7.46 0.53
N GLN A 710 28.29 6.42 0.44
CA GLN A 710 28.41 5.39 1.45
C GLN A 710 29.84 5.24 1.95
N ARG A 711 30.02 5.04 3.26
CA ARG A 711 31.34 4.80 3.86
C ARG A 711 31.28 3.80 5.00
N LYS A 712 32.12 2.77 4.93
CA LYS A 712 32.38 1.86 6.05
C LYS A 712 33.22 2.56 7.11
N LEU A 713 32.77 2.54 8.37
CA LEU A 713 33.44 3.14 9.52
C LEU A 713 34.10 2.06 10.39
N GLY A 714 35.09 1.32 9.84
CA GLY A 714 35.68 0.18 10.56
C GLY A 714 34.68 -0.90 10.91
N GLY A 715 35.12 -2.11 11.27
CA GLY A 715 34.23 -3.18 11.71
C GLY A 715 32.99 -3.35 10.84
N ARG A 716 31.82 -3.35 11.48
CA ARG A 716 30.53 -3.62 10.85
C ARG A 716 29.60 -2.40 10.85
N ALA A 717 30.15 -1.22 10.67
CA ALA A 717 29.37 0.01 10.62
C ALA A 717 29.45 0.70 9.26
N LEU A 718 28.32 1.26 8.81
CA LEU A 718 28.14 1.98 7.55
C LEU A 718 27.42 3.30 7.81
N VAL A 719 27.90 4.36 7.19
CA VAL A 719 27.16 5.62 7.03
C VAL A 719 26.74 5.73 5.56
N THR A 720 25.50 6.09 5.36
CA THR A 720 24.91 6.39 4.04
C THR A 720 24.28 7.77 4.09
N VAL A 721 24.56 8.58 3.07
CA VAL A 721 23.86 9.86 2.86
C VAL A 721 23.29 9.83 1.45
N ASP A 722 21.98 10.07 1.32
CA ASP A 722 21.27 10.09 0.04
C ASP A 722 20.52 11.42 -0.14
N LEU A 723 20.60 11.96 -1.34
CA LEU A 723 19.83 13.10 -1.82
C LEU A 723 18.91 12.62 -2.92
N VAL A 724 17.61 12.96 -2.83
CA VAL A 724 16.62 12.57 -3.82
C VAL A 724 15.80 13.80 -4.22
N HIS A 725 15.59 13.96 -5.52
CA HIS A 725 14.61 14.90 -6.07
C HIS A 725 13.74 14.16 -7.07
N ALA A 726 12.43 14.26 -6.91
CA ALA A 726 11.45 13.66 -7.81
C ALA A 726 10.41 14.70 -8.26
N ARG A 727 10.08 14.66 -9.53
CA ARG A 727 9.05 15.43 -10.19
C ARG A 727 8.04 14.47 -10.82
N THR A 728 6.79 14.52 -10.36
CA THR A 728 5.68 13.78 -10.96
C THR A 728 4.73 14.75 -11.62
N ASP A 729 4.37 14.47 -12.85
CA ASP A 729 3.36 15.19 -13.62
C ASP A 729 2.31 14.17 -14.13
N GLY A 730 1.08 14.62 -14.39
CA GLY A 730 0.01 13.76 -14.87
C GLY A 730 -0.74 13.00 -13.78
N LEU A 731 -0.69 13.42 -12.51
CA LEU A 731 -1.50 12.80 -11.46
C LEU A 731 -2.99 13.06 -11.69
N PRO A 732 -3.88 12.12 -11.35
CA PRO A 732 -5.32 12.27 -11.54
C PRO A 732 -5.90 13.32 -10.59
N ARG A 733 -6.89 14.07 -11.08
CA ARG A 733 -7.73 15.00 -10.33
C ARG A 733 -9.08 15.16 -11.02
N LEU A 734 -10.10 15.56 -10.30
CA LEU A 734 -11.45 15.70 -10.82
C LEU A 734 -11.74 17.15 -11.23
N VAL A 735 -12.22 17.32 -12.45
CA VAL A 735 -12.60 18.61 -13.02
C VAL A 735 -14.11 18.62 -13.26
N ASP A 736 -14.80 19.69 -12.81
CA ASP A 736 -16.22 19.90 -13.10
C ASP A 736 -16.35 20.74 -14.39
N LEU A 737 -16.75 20.08 -15.46
CA LEU A 737 -16.96 20.75 -16.75
C LEU A 737 -18.12 21.75 -16.71
N ASN A 738 -19.06 21.57 -15.78
CA ASN A 738 -20.18 22.45 -15.54
C ASN A 738 -20.00 23.27 -14.24
N ALA A 739 -18.75 23.59 -13.88
CA ALA A 739 -18.43 24.34 -12.69
C ALA A 739 -19.16 25.68 -12.65
N PRO A 740 -19.69 26.13 -11.50
CA PRO A 740 -20.23 27.48 -11.37
C PRO A 740 -19.15 28.54 -11.59
N ALA A 741 -19.54 29.76 -11.83
CA ALA A 741 -18.58 30.85 -11.99
C ALA A 741 -17.65 30.96 -10.78
N PRO A 742 -16.38 31.35 -10.96
CA PRO A 742 -15.43 31.50 -9.88
C PRO A 742 -16.00 32.34 -8.73
N TYR A 743 -15.67 31.93 -7.52
CA TYR A 743 -16.09 32.61 -6.31
C TYR A 743 -14.85 33.10 -5.55
N ALA A 744 -14.67 34.42 -5.52
CA ALA A 744 -13.57 35.02 -4.80
C ALA A 744 -13.97 35.30 -3.35
N ILE A 745 -13.35 34.56 -2.42
CA ILE A 745 -13.51 34.81 -0.98
C ILE A 745 -12.57 35.97 -0.60
N ASP A 746 -13.14 37.10 -0.16
CA ASP A 746 -12.39 38.16 0.53
C ASP A 746 -12.31 37.84 2.02
N PRO A 747 -11.11 37.55 2.57
CA PRO A 747 -10.97 37.21 4.00
C PRO A 747 -11.45 38.32 4.93
N SER A 748 -11.48 39.57 4.46
CA SER A 748 -11.92 40.72 5.27
C SER A 748 -13.46 40.90 5.25
N ARG A 749 -14.12 40.35 4.22
CA ARG A 749 -15.58 40.44 4.04
C ARG A 749 -16.10 39.17 3.38
N VAL A 750 -16.32 38.16 4.15
CA VAL A 750 -16.87 36.92 3.61
C VAL A 750 -18.35 37.07 3.30
N VAL A 751 -18.71 36.85 2.05
CA VAL A 751 -20.11 36.79 1.60
C VAL A 751 -20.38 35.34 1.21
N VAL A 752 -21.32 34.69 1.88
CA VAL A 752 -21.72 33.32 1.57
C VAL A 752 -22.57 33.35 0.29
N ARG A 753 -22.11 32.63 -0.75
CA ARG A 753 -22.91 32.42 -1.96
C ARG A 753 -23.88 31.25 -1.73
N THR A 754 -25.13 31.45 -2.06
CA THR A 754 -26.14 30.39 -1.97
C THR A 754 -25.97 29.35 -3.08
N GLU A 755 -26.48 28.16 -2.86
CA GLU A 755 -26.52 27.11 -3.88
C GLU A 755 -27.29 27.55 -5.13
N ALA A 756 -28.37 28.30 -4.97
CA ALA A 756 -29.17 28.81 -6.07
C ALA A 756 -28.37 29.79 -6.94
N GLU A 757 -27.62 30.72 -6.34
CA GLU A 757 -26.73 31.63 -7.06
C GLU A 757 -25.59 30.90 -7.78
N ALA A 758 -24.99 29.89 -7.11
CA ALA A 758 -23.95 29.07 -7.72
C ALA A 758 -24.52 28.29 -8.94
N ASN A 759 -25.66 27.64 -8.80
CA ASN A 759 -26.31 26.89 -9.88
C ASN A 759 -26.74 27.81 -11.05
N ALA A 760 -27.24 29.04 -10.78
CA ALA A 760 -27.57 30.00 -11.81
C ALA A 760 -26.36 30.52 -12.61
N SER A 761 -25.15 30.40 -12.05
CA SER A 761 -23.90 30.81 -12.71
C SER A 761 -23.21 29.69 -13.53
N ARG A 762 -23.79 28.51 -13.57
CA ARG A 762 -23.22 27.38 -14.33
C ARG A 762 -23.29 27.64 -15.85
N PRO A 763 -22.27 27.22 -16.61
CA PRO A 763 -22.24 27.45 -18.07
C PRO A 763 -23.38 26.72 -18.81
N VAL A 764 -23.83 25.59 -18.31
CA VAL A 764 -24.94 24.83 -18.89
C VAL A 764 -26.03 24.65 -17.83
N PRO A 765 -27.31 24.93 -18.16
CA PRO A 765 -28.42 24.70 -17.24
C PRO A 765 -28.52 23.28 -16.77
N ILE A 766 -29.02 23.09 -15.55
CA ILE A 766 -29.32 21.78 -15.00
C ILE A 766 -30.62 21.29 -15.64
N LEU A 767 -30.53 20.28 -16.50
CA LEU A 767 -31.66 19.73 -17.26
C LEU A 767 -32.29 18.53 -16.53
N PRO A 768 -33.60 18.27 -16.72
CA PRO A 768 -34.20 17.01 -16.28
C PRO A 768 -33.45 15.83 -16.88
N GLY A 769 -33.16 14.80 -16.09
CA GLY A 769 -32.32 13.65 -16.48
C GLY A 769 -30.82 13.97 -16.54
N GLY A 770 -30.43 15.23 -16.38
CA GLY A 770 -29.04 15.67 -16.39
C GLY A 770 -28.35 15.64 -15.02
N ALA A 771 -27.29 16.44 -14.90
CA ALA A 771 -26.54 16.55 -13.67
C ALA A 771 -26.20 18.02 -13.38
N ARG A 772 -26.10 18.34 -12.09
CA ARG A 772 -25.60 19.61 -11.63
C ARG A 772 -24.11 19.76 -11.96
N SER A 773 -23.30 18.79 -11.58
CA SER A 773 -21.88 18.71 -11.91
C SER A 773 -21.61 17.61 -12.92
N VAL A 774 -20.83 17.93 -13.94
CA VAL A 774 -20.36 17.01 -14.97
C VAL A 774 -18.86 16.82 -14.80
N ILE A 775 -18.46 15.70 -14.25
CA ILE A 775 -17.08 15.45 -13.83
C ILE A 775 -16.31 14.64 -14.87
N VAL A 776 -15.07 15.03 -15.08
CA VAL A 776 -14.07 14.25 -15.79
C VAL A 776 -12.83 14.09 -14.92
N THR A 777 -12.23 12.91 -14.90
CA THR A 777 -10.89 12.72 -14.34
C THR A 777 -9.88 13.15 -15.41
N GLU A 778 -9.04 14.13 -15.08
CA GLU A 778 -7.90 14.50 -15.91
C GLU A 778 -6.58 14.14 -15.24
N ASN A 779 -5.59 13.72 -16.03
CA ASN A 779 -4.25 13.41 -15.57
C ASN A 779 -3.33 14.62 -15.78
N ALA A 780 -3.54 15.69 -14.99
CA ALA A 780 -2.80 16.96 -15.08
C ALA A 780 -2.22 17.44 -13.73
N GLY A 781 -2.43 16.70 -12.67
CA GLY A 781 -1.92 17.01 -11.34
C GLY A 781 -0.39 16.88 -11.26
N LYS A 782 0.21 17.57 -10.30
CA LYS A 782 1.68 17.70 -10.14
C LYS A 782 2.10 17.39 -8.71
N ALA A 783 3.27 16.76 -8.57
CA ALA A 783 3.94 16.61 -7.27
C ALA A 783 5.44 16.91 -7.40
N ARG A 784 6.04 17.40 -6.32
CA ARG A 784 7.49 17.68 -6.21
C ARG A 784 7.96 17.21 -4.84
N TYR A 785 8.92 16.33 -4.84
CA TYR A 785 9.57 15.81 -3.64
C TYR A 785 11.06 16.13 -3.64
N SER A 786 11.59 16.53 -2.53
CA SER A 786 13.03 16.68 -2.31
C SER A 786 13.38 16.20 -0.93
N ALA A 787 14.43 15.42 -0.79
CA ALA A 787 14.88 14.89 0.49
C ALA A 787 16.40 14.78 0.59
N ALA A 788 16.88 14.91 1.83
CA ALA A 788 18.21 14.52 2.25
C ALA A 788 18.06 13.52 3.40
N SER A 789 18.68 12.35 3.26
CA SER A 789 18.63 11.28 4.26
C SER A 789 20.03 10.93 4.72
N ALA A 790 20.21 10.70 6.02
CA ALA A 790 21.42 10.15 6.60
C ALA A 790 21.09 8.90 7.40
N THR A 791 21.76 7.79 7.10
CA THR A 791 21.57 6.51 7.78
C THR A 791 22.89 6.05 8.37
N PHE A 792 22.84 5.70 9.65
CA PHE A 792 23.89 4.96 10.33
C PHE A 792 23.41 3.54 10.59
N ALA A 793 24.13 2.54 10.13
CA ALA A 793 23.87 1.13 10.37
C ALA A 793 25.09 0.48 11.00
N LYS A 794 24.88 -0.28 12.09
CA LYS A 794 25.88 -1.10 12.74
C LYS A 794 25.32 -2.48 13.00
N GLU A 795 25.95 -3.49 12.46
CA GLU A 795 25.60 -4.88 12.71
C GLU A 795 26.24 -5.39 14.00
N ARG A 796 25.68 -6.48 14.52
CA ARG A 796 26.23 -7.16 15.68
C ARG A 796 27.63 -7.69 15.40
N GLY A 797 28.58 -7.30 16.26
CA GLY A 797 29.96 -7.79 16.30
C GLY A 797 30.27 -8.48 17.63
N SER A 798 31.46 -8.26 18.16
CA SER A 798 31.82 -8.58 19.55
C SER A 798 31.01 -7.79 20.57
N GLU A 799 30.55 -6.59 20.19
CA GLU A 799 29.65 -5.76 20.98
C GLU A 799 28.25 -6.36 20.97
N ARG A 800 27.60 -6.26 22.10
CA ARG A 800 26.28 -6.87 22.35
C ARG A 800 25.14 -5.97 21.87
N TYR A 801 25.30 -5.24 20.74
CA TYR A 801 24.24 -4.44 20.15
C TYR A 801 24.36 -4.33 18.64
N ALA A 802 23.25 -4.06 18.00
CA ALA A 802 23.12 -3.66 16.61
C ALA A 802 22.17 -2.45 16.51
N LEU A 803 22.36 -1.58 15.51
CA LEU A 803 21.61 -0.35 15.39
C LEU A 803 21.47 0.05 13.92
N ARG A 804 20.25 0.45 13.54
CA ARG A 804 20.00 1.22 12.33
C ARG A 804 19.23 2.48 12.71
N LEU A 805 19.81 3.63 12.41
CA LEU A 805 19.20 4.93 12.67
C LEU A 805 19.25 5.75 11.39
N SER A 806 18.10 6.25 10.97
CA SER A 806 17.99 7.09 9.77
C SER A 806 17.26 8.38 10.12
N TYR A 807 17.76 9.47 9.59
CA TYR A 807 17.08 10.76 9.62
C TYR A 807 16.85 11.25 8.21
N THR A 808 15.62 11.64 7.89
CA THR A 808 15.24 12.22 6.61
C THR A 808 14.64 13.61 6.82
N LEU A 809 15.22 14.60 6.15
CA LEU A 809 14.65 15.94 5.98
C LEU A 809 14.04 15.99 4.58
N SER A 810 12.72 16.23 4.47
CA SER A 810 12.04 16.23 3.18
C SER A 810 11.05 17.36 3.02
N LYS A 811 10.65 17.60 1.77
CA LYS A 811 9.58 18.52 1.39
C LYS A 811 8.80 17.92 0.23
N LEU A 812 7.49 17.73 0.43
CA LEU A 812 6.57 17.27 -0.59
C LEU A 812 5.46 18.30 -0.80
N ARG A 813 5.28 18.72 -2.04
CA ARG A 813 4.15 19.57 -2.47
C ARG A 813 3.46 18.96 -3.67
N ASN A 814 2.16 19.10 -3.73
CA ASN A 814 1.32 18.66 -4.85
C ASN A 814 0.07 19.52 -4.98
N ASP A 815 -0.68 19.33 -6.05
CA ASP A 815 -1.98 19.93 -6.27
C ASP A 815 -3.12 18.88 -6.29
N THR A 816 -2.81 17.63 -5.92
CA THR A 816 -3.77 16.55 -5.72
C THR A 816 -3.22 15.54 -4.73
N ASP A 817 -4.04 15.12 -3.76
CA ASP A 817 -3.65 14.12 -2.76
C ASP A 817 -4.24 12.73 -3.02
N ASP A 818 -5.30 12.62 -3.84
CA ASP A 818 -5.92 11.35 -4.18
C ASP A 818 -6.65 11.37 -5.54
N ILE A 819 -7.21 10.23 -5.94
CA ILE A 819 -7.91 10.05 -7.22
C ILE A 819 -9.26 10.80 -7.32
N ASN A 820 -9.81 11.24 -6.19
CA ASN A 820 -11.07 11.97 -6.11
C ASN A 820 -10.88 13.43 -5.73
N PHE A 821 -9.64 13.93 -5.80
CA PHE A 821 -9.32 15.29 -5.40
C PHE A 821 -9.96 16.32 -6.34
N ARG A 822 -10.54 17.37 -5.74
CA ARG A 822 -11.12 18.54 -6.41
C ARG A 822 -10.55 19.83 -5.84
N ALA A 823 -10.55 20.88 -6.66
CA ALA A 823 -10.22 22.20 -6.17
C ALA A 823 -11.35 22.79 -5.31
N GLU A 824 -11.00 23.62 -4.32
CA GLU A 824 -11.93 24.37 -3.49
C GLU A 824 -12.80 25.33 -4.33
N ASP A 825 -12.15 26.13 -5.18
CA ASP A 825 -12.85 26.92 -6.20
C ASP A 825 -12.79 26.14 -7.49
N ALA A 826 -13.93 25.65 -7.91
CA ALA A 826 -14.02 24.62 -8.94
C ALA A 826 -13.12 24.94 -10.15
N ASN A 827 -12.19 24.04 -10.42
CA ASN A 827 -11.20 24.09 -11.50
C ASN A 827 -10.07 25.15 -11.36
N ASP A 828 -9.94 25.86 -10.23
CA ASP A 828 -8.74 26.66 -9.93
C ASP A 828 -7.68 25.85 -9.18
N PHE A 829 -7.01 24.92 -9.86
CA PHE A 829 -5.96 24.10 -9.30
C PHE A 829 -4.64 24.85 -9.00
N ALA A 830 -4.48 26.09 -9.45
CA ALA A 830 -3.31 26.89 -9.12
C ALA A 830 -3.22 27.17 -7.61
N ARG A 831 -4.37 27.36 -6.96
CA ARG A 831 -4.48 27.57 -5.51
C ARG A 831 -4.27 26.29 -4.70
N GLU A 832 -4.38 25.13 -5.34
CA GLU A 832 -4.25 23.82 -4.69
C GLU A 832 -2.79 23.37 -4.53
N TYR A 833 -1.80 24.02 -5.18
CA TYR A 833 -0.40 23.61 -5.08
C TYR A 833 0.20 23.98 -3.72
N ALA A 834 0.17 23.03 -2.78
CA ALA A 834 0.46 23.20 -1.36
C ALA A 834 1.20 21.97 -0.79
N PRO A 835 1.56 21.93 0.50
CA PRO A 835 2.05 20.72 1.13
C PRO A 835 1.07 19.55 0.96
N SER A 836 1.56 18.36 0.58
CA SER A 836 0.76 17.14 0.55
C SER A 836 0.35 16.73 1.97
N ILE A 837 -0.77 16.04 2.13
CA ILE A 837 -1.15 15.41 3.41
C ILE A 837 -0.09 14.42 3.92
N ASN A 838 0.76 13.90 3.03
CA ASN A 838 1.86 13.00 3.36
C ASN A 838 3.20 13.71 3.59
N ASP A 839 3.28 15.04 3.52
CA ASP A 839 4.51 15.79 3.80
C ASP A 839 4.91 15.63 5.27
N ARG A 840 5.92 14.83 5.51
CA ARG A 840 6.57 14.67 6.82
C ARG A 840 7.94 15.33 6.74
N ARG A 841 8.03 16.59 7.17
CA ARG A 841 9.26 17.39 7.04
C ARG A 841 10.48 16.71 7.66
N HIS A 842 10.29 16.11 8.82
CA HIS A 842 11.32 15.41 9.59
C HIS A 842 10.84 14.00 9.88
N VAL A 843 11.64 12.99 9.55
CA VAL A 843 11.38 11.59 9.83
C VAL A 843 12.63 10.95 10.44
N VAL A 844 12.48 10.32 11.59
CA VAL A 844 13.50 9.46 12.21
C VAL A 844 12.96 8.03 12.22
N ASN A 845 13.66 7.13 11.53
CA ASN A 845 13.40 5.70 11.59
C ASN A 845 14.53 5.05 12.41
N ALA A 846 14.18 4.20 13.36
CA ALA A 846 15.16 3.58 14.24
C ALA A 846 14.83 2.11 14.47
N ILE A 847 15.84 1.26 14.42
CA ILE A 847 15.79 -0.12 14.92
C ILE A 847 17.06 -0.34 15.72
N ALA A 848 16.93 -0.83 16.96
CA ALA A 848 18.06 -1.17 17.80
C ALA A 848 17.87 -2.54 18.44
N TRP A 849 18.93 -3.29 18.57
CA TRP A 849 18.97 -4.56 19.29
C TRP A 849 20.05 -4.51 20.35
N VAL A 850 19.72 -5.03 21.52
CA VAL A 850 20.67 -5.26 22.60
C VAL A 850 20.58 -6.73 23.02
N TYR A 851 21.73 -7.34 23.21
CA TYR A 851 21.88 -8.75 23.58
C TYR A 851 22.53 -8.84 24.98
N PRO A 852 21.76 -8.60 26.06
CA PRO A 852 22.32 -8.57 27.43
C PRO A 852 22.90 -9.92 27.84
N ALA A 853 22.30 -11.00 27.38
CA ALA A 853 22.74 -12.37 27.54
C ALA A 853 22.68 -13.14 26.22
N ARG A 854 23.24 -14.35 26.17
CA ARG A 854 23.27 -15.18 24.96
C ARG A 854 21.87 -15.45 24.40
N ASP A 855 20.94 -15.71 25.30
CA ASP A 855 19.59 -16.16 24.96
C ASP A 855 18.52 -15.05 25.13
N LEU A 856 18.93 -13.82 25.48
CA LEU A 856 18.04 -12.67 25.66
C LEU A 856 18.33 -11.62 24.58
N THR A 857 17.29 -11.28 23.83
CA THR A 857 17.28 -10.18 22.83
C THR A 857 16.26 -9.14 23.24
N LEU A 858 16.69 -7.90 23.31
CA LEU A 858 15.83 -6.71 23.42
C LEU A 858 15.86 -6.00 22.08
N SER A 859 14.73 -5.64 21.55
CA SER A 859 14.60 -4.85 20.31
C SER A 859 13.78 -3.60 20.54
N LEU A 860 14.19 -2.48 19.97
CA LEU A 860 13.43 -1.24 19.93
C LEU A 860 13.24 -0.84 18.47
N ALA A 861 11.99 -0.70 18.04
CA ALA A 861 11.64 -0.23 16.70
C ALA A 861 10.89 1.09 16.80
N GLY A 862 11.36 2.13 16.11
CA GLY A 862 10.87 3.49 16.29
C GLY A 862 10.58 4.23 14.99
N LEU A 863 9.52 5.04 15.01
CA LEU A 863 9.20 6.05 14.03
C LEU A 863 8.86 7.35 14.77
N LEU A 864 9.65 8.40 14.55
CA LEU A 864 9.33 9.75 14.96
C LEU A 864 9.22 10.63 13.73
N GLN A 865 8.07 11.24 13.52
CA GLN A 865 7.84 12.07 12.33
C GLN A 865 7.11 13.37 12.69
N SER A 866 7.41 14.43 11.93
CA SER A 866 6.71 15.71 12.05
C SER A 866 5.23 15.53 11.69
N GLY A 867 4.39 16.38 12.28
CA GLY A 867 2.95 16.29 12.16
C GLY A 867 2.44 16.37 10.73
N GLN A 868 1.33 15.70 10.51
CA GLN A 868 0.60 15.69 9.25
C GLN A 868 0.08 17.09 8.93
N PRO A 869 0.22 17.60 7.67
CA PRO A 869 -0.49 18.79 7.24
C PRO A 869 -2.01 18.61 7.28
N ILE A 870 -2.73 19.65 7.63
CA ILE A 870 -4.19 19.64 7.80
C ILE A 870 -4.84 20.88 7.18
N ASN A 871 -6.13 20.72 6.85
CA ASN A 871 -6.99 21.80 6.39
C ASN A 871 -7.73 22.47 7.53
N ARG A 872 -7.90 23.80 7.42
CA ARG A 872 -8.82 24.58 8.23
C ARG A 872 -10.08 24.84 7.44
N ILE A 873 -11.24 24.55 8.06
CA ILE A 873 -12.55 24.72 7.42
C ILE A 873 -13.37 25.82 8.13
N PRO A 874 -14.37 26.39 7.44
CA PRO A 874 -15.28 27.36 8.02
C PRO A 874 -16.02 26.79 9.23
N ASP A 875 -16.34 27.70 10.17
CA ASP A 875 -17.22 27.38 11.30
C ASP A 875 -18.65 27.80 10.96
N ALA A 876 -19.54 26.81 10.82
CA ALA A 876 -20.94 27.06 10.53
C ALA A 876 -21.64 27.96 11.57
N ARG A 877 -21.16 28.03 12.80
CA ARG A 877 -21.68 28.96 13.85
C ARG A 877 -21.37 30.41 13.53
N ILE A 878 -20.32 30.67 12.73
CA ILE A 878 -19.91 32.01 12.31
C ILE A 878 -20.53 32.37 10.96
N PHE A 879 -20.50 31.47 10.01
CA PHE A 879 -20.87 31.74 8.62
C PHE A 879 -22.28 31.22 8.25
N GLY A 880 -22.95 30.47 9.15
CA GLY A 880 -24.22 29.79 8.88
C GLY A 880 -24.09 28.50 8.06
N THR A 881 -22.94 28.26 7.45
CA THR A 881 -22.65 27.10 6.62
C THR A 881 -21.14 26.78 6.61
N THR A 882 -20.76 25.59 6.17
CA THR A 882 -19.37 25.23 5.82
C THR A 882 -19.12 25.31 4.30
N ASP A 883 -20.18 25.48 3.50
CA ASP A 883 -20.14 25.67 2.05
C ASP A 883 -20.28 27.18 1.78
N LEU A 884 -19.16 27.88 1.69
CA LEU A 884 -19.14 29.34 1.49
C LEU A 884 -19.37 29.73 0.03
N ASN A 885 -18.96 28.88 -0.89
CA ASN A 885 -19.04 29.15 -2.32
C ASN A 885 -20.35 28.66 -2.97
N GLY A 886 -21.19 27.95 -2.23
CA GLY A 886 -22.50 27.48 -2.65
C GLY A 886 -22.45 26.38 -3.72
N ASP A 887 -21.32 25.70 -3.89
CA ASP A 887 -21.21 24.65 -4.89
C ASP A 887 -21.86 23.32 -4.44
N GLY A 888 -22.34 23.27 -3.17
CA GLY A 888 -23.01 22.15 -2.53
C GLY A 888 -22.07 21.13 -1.99
N ARG A 889 -20.79 21.46 -1.85
CA ARG A 889 -19.78 20.56 -1.31
C ARG A 889 -19.24 21.14 -0.01
N SER A 890 -19.33 20.36 1.03
CA SER A 890 -18.75 20.71 2.31
C SER A 890 -17.95 19.54 2.87
N PHE A 891 -17.07 19.80 3.81
CA PHE A 891 -16.38 18.71 4.51
C PHE A 891 -17.36 17.78 5.21
N GLY A 892 -17.24 16.50 4.93
CA GLY A 892 -18.21 15.47 5.24
C GLY A 892 -18.67 14.76 4.00
N ASP A 893 -18.51 15.39 2.83
CA ASP A 893 -18.52 14.70 1.55
C ASP A 893 -17.27 13.83 1.41
N ALA A 894 -17.33 12.85 0.55
CA ALA A 894 -16.46 11.68 0.57
C ALA A 894 -14.95 11.93 0.58
N TYR A 895 -14.44 13.14 0.36
CA TYR A 895 -13.02 13.29 0.02
C TYR A 895 -12.41 14.62 0.48
N VAL A 896 -11.16 14.58 0.93
CA VAL A 896 -10.36 15.77 1.26
C VAL A 896 -10.11 16.60 0.02
N GLY A 897 -10.26 17.91 0.14
CA GLY A 897 -10.13 18.88 -0.96
C GLY A 897 -11.44 19.22 -1.65
N ASN A 898 -12.56 18.60 -1.27
CA ASN A 898 -13.87 18.87 -1.87
C ASN A 898 -14.60 20.03 -1.23
N SER A 899 -14.00 20.73 -0.31
CA SER A 899 -14.72 21.69 0.53
C SER A 899 -13.97 22.97 0.74
N ASP A 900 -14.75 23.99 1.09
CA ASP A 900 -14.23 25.27 1.42
C ASP A 900 -13.28 25.21 2.60
N ARG A 901 -12.24 25.96 2.50
CA ARG A 901 -11.31 26.24 3.59
C ARG A 901 -11.70 27.52 4.32
N TRP A 902 -11.16 27.68 5.51
CA TRP A 902 -11.29 28.95 6.22
C TRP A 902 -10.82 30.10 5.30
N PRO A 903 -11.56 31.21 5.21
CA PRO A 903 -11.26 32.29 4.28
C PRO A 903 -9.78 32.71 4.30
N GLY A 904 -9.12 32.61 3.16
CA GLY A 904 -7.69 32.88 3.00
C GLY A 904 -6.73 31.80 3.47
N ALA A 905 -7.20 30.70 4.05
CA ALA A 905 -6.33 29.59 4.44
C ALA A 905 -5.84 28.78 3.23
N PRO A 906 -4.56 28.47 3.12
CA PRO A 906 -4.07 27.59 2.06
C PRO A 906 -4.43 26.12 2.35
N ARG A 907 -4.50 25.31 1.30
CA ARG A 907 -4.63 23.85 1.47
C ARG A 907 -3.52 23.29 2.33
N ASN A 908 -3.87 22.44 3.31
CA ASN A 908 -2.91 21.78 4.19
C ASN A 908 -1.94 22.79 4.86
N GLY A 909 -2.45 23.98 5.20
CA GLY A 909 -1.64 25.10 5.69
C GLY A 909 -1.22 25.02 7.14
N ASP A 910 -1.84 24.12 7.90
CA ASP A 910 -1.55 23.90 9.31
C ASP A 910 -1.03 22.46 9.54
N ARG A 911 -0.62 22.11 10.77
CA ARG A 911 -0.06 20.79 11.06
C ARG A 911 -0.52 20.25 12.40
N LEU A 912 -0.70 18.93 12.46
CA LEU A 912 -0.84 18.20 13.70
C LEU A 912 0.49 18.19 14.48
N PRO A 913 0.46 17.85 15.77
CA PRO A 913 1.66 17.56 16.56
C PRO A 913 2.49 16.43 15.95
N TRP A 914 3.74 16.30 16.38
CA TRP A 914 4.62 15.20 16.02
C TRP A 914 3.99 13.85 16.40
N SER A 915 4.21 12.85 15.55
CA SER A 915 3.85 11.47 15.81
C SER A 915 5.09 10.69 16.29
N SER A 916 4.93 9.93 17.35
CA SER A 916 6.00 9.16 18.01
C SER A 916 5.51 7.75 18.29
N LEU A 917 6.03 6.77 17.57
CA LEU A 917 5.69 5.36 17.72
C LEU A 917 6.97 4.55 17.96
N PHE A 918 7.17 4.13 19.20
CA PHE A 918 8.28 3.26 19.61
C PHE A 918 7.72 1.98 20.20
N ASP A 919 8.18 0.84 19.69
CA ASP A 919 7.76 -0.49 20.10
C ASP A 919 8.96 -1.25 20.66
N LEU A 920 8.77 -1.88 21.81
CA LEU A 920 9.78 -2.69 22.48
C LEU A 920 9.44 -4.18 22.35
N GLY A 921 10.39 -4.98 21.87
CA GLY A 921 10.33 -6.42 21.86
C GLY A 921 11.32 -7.02 22.86
N VAL A 922 10.88 -8.00 23.61
CA VAL A 922 11.70 -8.82 24.51
C VAL A 922 11.55 -10.27 24.08
N GLN A 923 12.66 -10.93 23.79
CA GLN A 923 12.67 -12.32 23.35
C GLN A 923 13.70 -13.12 24.17
N TYR A 924 13.25 -14.22 24.77
CA TYR A 924 14.10 -15.10 25.53
C TYR A 924 14.02 -16.53 25.03
N ARG A 925 15.18 -17.18 24.79
CA ARG A 925 15.29 -18.51 24.26
C ARG A 925 15.65 -19.51 25.34
N VAL A 926 14.87 -20.59 25.44
CA VAL A 926 15.10 -21.70 26.36
C VAL A 926 15.44 -22.94 25.53
N GLY A 927 16.69 -23.38 25.59
CA GLY A 927 17.11 -24.60 24.87
C GLY A 927 16.41 -25.85 25.42
N VAL A 928 15.84 -26.70 24.55
CA VAL A 928 15.20 -27.94 24.89
C VAL A 928 15.99 -29.16 24.38
N GLY A 929 17.17 -28.97 23.82
CA GLY A 929 18.08 -29.99 23.31
C GLY A 929 18.03 -30.18 21.80
N ARG A 930 19.07 -30.81 21.23
CA ARG A 930 19.19 -31.10 19.79
C ARG A 930 19.03 -29.89 18.86
N GLY A 931 19.44 -28.70 19.29
CA GLY A 931 19.28 -27.46 18.53
C GLY A 931 17.88 -26.84 18.59
N GLN A 932 16.94 -27.48 19.24
CA GLN A 932 15.57 -27.00 19.44
C GLN A 932 15.46 -26.05 20.63
N HIS A 933 14.54 -25.11 20.58
CA HIS A 933 14.30 -24.18 21.69
C HIS A 933 12.85 -23.68 21.74
N LEU A 934 12.44 -23.30 22.94
CA LEU A 934 11.26 -22.51 23.16
C LEU A 934 11.68 -21.04 23.14
N GLU A 935 10.91 -20.23 22.46
CA GLU A 935 11.06 -18.78 22.39
C GLU A 935 9.90 -18.13 23.13
N LEU A 936 10.20 -17.41 24.19
CA LEU A 936 9.25 -16.61 24.93
C LEU A 936 9.35 -15.15 24.48
N ARG A 937 8.22 -14.52 24.22
CA ARG A 937 8.15 -13.17 23.68
C ARG A 937 7.22 -12.30 24.51
N ALA A 938 7.63 -11.03 24.71
CA ALA A 938 6.79 -9.96 25.21
C ALA A 938 7.04 -8.70 24.39
N ASP A 939 5.98 -8.15 23.80
CA ASP A 939 6.04 -6.92 23.01
C ASP A 939 5.22 -5.83 23.68
N VAL A 940 5.72 -4.60 23.59
CA VAL A 940 5.02 -3.39 24.03
C VAL A 940 4.93 -2.45 22.85
N PHE A 941 3.74 -2.25 22.32
CA PHE A 941 3.48 -1.28 21.26
C PHE A 941 3.17 0.09 21.86
N ASN A 942 3.61 1.14 21.18
CA ASN A 942 3.51 2.52 21.65
C ASN A 942 4.03 2.66 23.09
N LEU A 943 5.30 2.32 23.30
CA LEU A 943 5.97 2.21 24.61
C LEU A 943 5.74 3.44 25.50
N PHE A 944 5.76 4.63 24.91
CA PHE A 944 5.60 5.91 25.62
C PHE A 944 4.15 6.34 25.80
N ASN A 945 3.18 5.56 25.31
CA ASN A 945 1.75 5.91 25.30
C ASN A 945 1.48 7.30 24.69
N HIS A 946 2.20 7.63 23.60
CA HIS A 946 2.06 8.93 22.96
C HIS A 946 0.73 8.98 22.16
N PRO A 947 -0.07 10.07 22.30
CA PRO A 947 -1.29 10.22 21.50
C PRO A 947 -0.95 10.64 20.06
N ASN A 948 -0.77 9.67 19.18
CA ASN A 948 -0.42 9.90 17.79
C ASN A 948 -1.67 10.34 16.99
N LEU A 949 -1.86 11.66 16.92
CA LEU A 949 -2.93 12.24 16.15
C LEU A 949 -2.64 12.05 14.65
N SER A 950 -3.47 11.30 14.00
CA SER A 950 -3.38 11.06 12.57
C SER A 950 -4.74 10.56 12.08
N GLY A 951 -4.80 10.20 10.82
CA GLY A 951 -5.97 9.58 10.26
C GLY A 951 -6.73 10.51 9.36
N TYR A 952 -7.28 9.88 8.39
CA TYR A 952 -8.13 10.43 7.39
C TYR A 952 -9.52 9.81 7.53
N SER A 953 -10.51 10.65 7.47
CA SER A 953 -11.91 10.27 7.38
C SER A 953 -12.61 11.32 6.53
N ASN A 954 -13.52 10.91 5.71
CA ASN A 954 -14.44 11.79 5.01
C ASN A 954 -15.50 12.42 5.95
N ASN A 955 -15.46 12.14 7.24
CA ASN A 955 -16.32 12.73 8.24
C ASN A 955 -15.56 13.80 9.04
N ALA A 956 -16.02 15.05 8.95
CA ALA A 956 -15.45 16.21 9.63
C ALA A 956 -15.41 16.05 11.16
N THR A 957 -16.33 15.28 11.76
CA THR A 957 -16.37 15.07 13.20
C THR A 957 -15.39 14.00 13.69
N GLN A 958 -14.92 13.13 12.80
CA GLN A 958 -14.02 12.02 13.15
C GLN A 958 -12.58 12.22 12.66
N SER A 959 -12.35 13.07 11.65
CA SER A 959 -11.03 13.27 11.09
C SER A 959 -10.21 14.34 11.80
N ASN A 960 -8.96 14.03 12.12
CA ASN A 960 -7.98 15.04 12.53
C ASN A 960 -7.43 15.86 11.34
N GLN A 961 -7.57 15.37 10.10
CA GLN A 961 -7.16 16.05 8.88
C GLN A 961 -7.88 17.40 8.71
N ILE A 962 -9.04 17.53 9.29
CA ILE A 962 -9.92 18.67 9.16
C ILE A 962 -10.11 19.31 10.53
N GLN A 963 -9.80 20.61 10.63
CA GLN A 963 -9.93 21.39 11.86
C GLN A 963 -10.80 22.61 11.59
N ILE A 964 -11.79 22.84 12.44
CA ILE A 964 -12.69 24.00 12.34
C ILE A 964 -11.98 25.25 12.87
N GLY A 965 -12.16 26.38 12.21
CA GLY A 965 -11.67 27.67 12.64
C GLY A 965 -10.41 28.14 11.92
N PRO A 966 -9.86 29.30 12.31
CA PRO A 966 -8.76 29.96 11.60
C PRO A 966 -7.44 29.21 11.72
N PRO A 967 -6.50 29.42 10.77
CA PRO A 967 -5.14 28.92 10.85
C PRO A 967 -4.47 29.26 12.17
N GLY A 968 -3.72 28.31 12.75
CA GLY A 968 -3.06 28.46 14.04
C GLY A 968 -4.00 28.41 15.25
N GLY A 969 -5.30 28.27 15.05
CA GLY A 969 -6.26 28.10 16.15
C GLY A 969 -6.12 26.74 16.87
N PRO A 970 -6.81 26.55 17.99
CA PRO A 970 -6.74 25.32 18.77
C PRO A 970 -7.01 24.07 17.90
N LEU A 971 -6.28 22.99 18.18
CA LEU A 971 -6.53 21.69 17.59
C LEU A 971 -7.53 20.92 18.46
N VAL A 972 -8.53 20.36 17.83
CA VAL A 972 -9.45 19.41 18.47
C VAL A 972 -8.96 18.01 18.14
N GLY A 973 -8.43 17.30 19.13
CA GLY A 973 -8.06 15.90 19.00
C GLY A 973 -9.34 15.06 18.93
N LYS A 974 -9.51 14.32 17.82
CA LYS A 974 -10.71 13.51 17.57
C LYS A 974 -10.39 12.03 17.44
N ASN A 975 -9.18 11.74 16.99
CA ASN A 975 -8.75 10.38 16.67
C ASN A 975 -7.26 10.23 16.97
N ALA A 976 -6.88 9.17 17.63
CA ALA A 976 -5.48 8.84 17.89
C ALA A 976 -5.21 7.40 17.45
N GLY A 977 -3.94 7.13 17.20
CA GLY A 977 -3.44 5.76 17.09
C GLY A 977 -3.67 4.99 18.38
N ALA A 978 -3.50 3.68 18.32
CA ALA A 978 -3.68 2.81 19.49
C ALA A 978 -2.84 3.29 20.68
N PRO A 979 -3.36 3.25 21.91
CA PRO A 979 -2.60 3.50 23.12
C PRO A 979 -1.53 2.42 23.32
N ARG A 980 -0.74 2.51 24.41
CA ARG A 980 0.22 1.46 24.75
C ARG A 980 -0.49 0.13 24.95
N GLN A 981 -0.02 -0.90 24.24
CA GLN A 981 -0.63 -2.22 24.20
C GLN A 981 0.45 -3.29 24.42
N PHE A 982 0.03 -4.43 24.96
CA PHE A 982 0.90 -5.54 25.30
C PHE A 982 0.55 -6.79 24.49
N GLN A 983 1.59 -7.52 24.08
CA GLN A 983 1.46 -8.81 23.39
C GLN A 983 2.42 -9.79 24.04
N PHE A 984 1.99 -11.03 24.21
CA PHE A 984 2.81 -12.14 24.71
C PHE A 984 2.79 -13.28 23.72
N GLY A 985 3.87 -14.01 23.67
CA GLY A 985 3.98 -15.14 22.76
C GLY A 985 4.89 -16.25 23.22
N VAL A 986 4.63 -17.42 22.67
CA VAL A 986 5.50 -18.59 22.76
C VAL A 986 5.64 -19.21 21.38
N ALA A 987 6.86 -19.61 21.03
CA ALA A 987 7.11 -20.41 19.85
C ALA A 987 8.03 -21.60 20.19
N TYR A 988 7.78 -22.74 19.56
CA TYR A 988 8.69 -23.88 19.54
C TYR A 988 9.37 -23.91 18.18
N VAL A 989 10.69 -23.84 18.20
CA VAL A 989 11.53 -23.79 17.00
C VAL A 989 12.40 -25.05 16.99
N PHE A 990 12.41 -25.77 15.84
CA PHE A 990 13.09 -27.03 15.66
C PHE A 990 13.75 -27.17 14.29
#